data_14dcde192fa96962e4343a603307ff4d
#
_entry.id   14dcde192fa96962e4343a603307ff4d
#
_cell.length_a   1.000
_cell.length_b   1.000
_cell.length_c   1.000
_cell.angle_alpha   90.00
_cell.angle_beta   90.00
_cell.angle_gamma   90.00
#
_symmetry.space_group_name_H-M   'P 1'
#
loop_
_entity.id
_entity.type
_entity.pdbx_description
1 polymer ?
#
loop_
_entity_poly.entity_id
_entity_poly.type
_entity_poly.pdbx_seq_one_letter_code
_entity_poly.pdbx_strand_id
1 'polypeptide(L)'
;MSVATSGISDSVLGVSTAIHAWEASASGSLTADELKNWVSERIAAHESAIAALLAVEGVRTPENSLRLYDIALEQLNLAGAQAGVLNSVAADKEVRDQAQDEAQRIAQAGTALSLNREVYGALSAIDLSAASDATRHFVERTLLSYRLAGVDKDDATRAHLNQLHEKATLLSLQFSRNIQEGAKTIVVHNADQLDGLPADYLARHTPNCDGHFVLSTDQPDMQPVMTFAKSDDLRERMFLAYNTRAYPANQQILMDLLATRQEIATLLGFSSWANLATADQMMGSAANVRSFIARLEEASRTGAEREYGMVLEYARKQQPGLKVMNAASRGYWYEQYRREAFAFDSQSVRPYFPYAQVEQGVLDTAAKLFGVHFKRSSAPGWHEDVSVFDVLDIDGETLVGRFYLDMHPRDGKDKWFSATPVVTGVRGRYLPEAGLICNFPRPEMNEAGVVTDAGLMQYNDVVTYFHEFGHLMHAILGGQTEWAGLSGFATEGDFIEVPSQMLEEFFRDVALLQSFARHFETGEVLPAELIQKMKLAGAFGRADWVRSQLYYTTLSLDLHDQDPTGIDLDKVTKSLYESLQPWQWIEGNRMYASFGHLMGYSSNYYTYAFDKVIALDFFAQFDPANLLGCAAATKYRKAVIEQGGSRPGRQMVRDFLGRDEEFSAFSDWLNEEFAAAGTRA
;
A
#
# COMPACT_ATOMS: atom_id res chain seq x y z
N MET A 1 7.66 22.86 -35.05
CA MET A 1 8.35 21.93 -35.96
C MET A 1 8.10 20.52 -35.39
N SER A 2 7.25 19.75 -36.08
CA SER A 2 6.91 18.38 -35.71
C SER A 2 8.14 17.51 -35.97
N VAL A 3 8.76 17.02 -34.88
CA VAL A 3 9.75 15.96 -34.96
C VAL A 3 8.95 14.67 -35.16
N ALA A 4 9.04 14.11 -36.36
CA ALA A 4 8.49 12.82 -36.67
C ALA A 4 9.21 11.79 -35.77
N THR A 5 8.54 11.32 -34.73
CA THR A 5 8.95 10.14 -33.97
C THR A 5 8.73 8.93 -34.88
N SER A 6 9.80 8.40 -35.44
CA SER A 6 9.81 7.07 -36.08
C SER A 6 9.66 6.01 -35.00
N GLY A 7 8.51 6.01 -34.30
CA GLY A 7 8.17 4.99 -33.34
C GLY A 7 7.73 3.73 -34.08
N ILE A 8 8.22 2.58 -33.66
CA ILE A 8 7.60 1.31 -33.97
C ILE A 8 6.16 1.42 -33.43
N SER A 9 5.16 1.47 -34.32
CA SER A 9 3.76 1.52 -33.90
C SER A 9 3.31 0.14 -33.38
N ASP A 10 2.31 0.11 -32.51
CA ASP A 10 1.74 -1.16 -31.99
C ASP A 10 1.29 -2.08 -33.14
N SER A 11 0.91 -1.52 -34.29
CA SER A 11 0.63 -2.28 -35.53
C SER A 11 1.85 -3.03 -36.09
N VAL A 12 3.07 -2.54 -35.84
CA VAL A 12 4.32 -3.21 -36.24
C VAL A 12 4.66 -4.35 -35.28
N LEU A 13 4.22 -4.26 -34.01
CA LEU A 13 4.42 -5.32 -33.00
C LEU A 13 3.35 -6.42 -33.10
N GLY A 14 2.31 -6.26 -33.90
CA GLY A 14 1.24 -7.25 -34.08
C GLY A 14 0.32 -7.40 -32.87
N VAL A 15 0.25 -6.39 -32.00
CA VAL A 15 -0.60 -6.41 -30.81
C VAL A 15 -2.01 -5.89 -31.11
N SER A 16 -2.97 -6.38 -30.35
CA SER A 16 -4.35 -5.86 -30.30
C SER A 16 -4.35 -4.35 -30.04
N THR A 17 -5.24 -3.65 -30.71
CA THR A 17 -5.49 -2.22 -30.50
C THR A 17 -6.19 -1.93 -29.17
N ALA A 18 -6.79 -2.94 -28.53
CA ALA A 18 -7.39 -2.81 -27.21
C ALA A 18 -6.30 -2.69 -26.13
N ILE A 19 -6.21 -1.51 -25.54
CA ILE A 19 -5.29 -1.27 -24.42
C ILE A 19 -5.76 -2.02 -23.17
N HIS A 20 -7.08 -2.07 -22.95
CA HIS A 20 -7.66 -2.75 -21.80
C HIS A 20 -8.07 -4.18 -22.14
N ALA A 21 -7.71 -5.13 -21.29
CA ALA A 21 -8.07 -6.54 -21.45
C ALA A 21 -9.60 -6.74 -21.46
N TRP A 22 -10.33 -6.00 -20.63
CA TRP A 22 -11.80 -6.07 -20.58
C TRP A 22 -12.49 -5.46 -21.81
N GLU A 23 -11.80 -4.69 -22.63
CA GLU A 23 -12.29 -4.18 -23.93
C GLU A 23 -11.95 -5.12 -25.09
N ALA A 24 -11.11 -6.14 -24.87
CA ALA A 24 -10.71 -7.08 -25.91
C ALA A 24 -11.82 -8.11 -26.23
N SER A 25 -12.88 -8.19 -25.42
CA SER A 25 -13.97 -9.13 -25.60
C SER A 25 -14.96 -8.70 -26.69
N ALA A 26 -15.19 -9.55 -27.66
CA ALA A 26 -16.20 -9.36 -28.70
C ALA A 26 -17.64 -9.50 -28.16
N SER A 27 -17.83 -10.21 -27.04
CA SER A 27 -19.15 -10.49 -26.43
C SER A 27 -19.56 -9.46 -25.36
N GLY A 28 -18.68 -8.54 -24.98
CA GLY A 28 -18.91 -7.58 -23.90
C GLY A 28 -18.61 -8.10 -22.49
N SER A 29 -18.27 -9.40 -22.34
CA SER A 29 -17.78 -10.01 -21.12
C SER A 29 -16.48 -10.72 -21.41
N LEU A 30 -15.42 -10.36 -20.70
CA LEU A 30 -14.10 -10.99 -20.85
C LEU A 30 -14.15 -12.46 -20.41
N THR A 31 -13.63 -13.35 -21.24
CA THR A 31 -13.44 -14.77 -20.93
C THR A 31 -12.00 -15.08 -20.57
N ALA A 32 -11.75 -16.21 -19.90
CA ALA A 32 -10.42 -16.69 -19.56
C ALA A 32 -9.50 -16.84 -20.81
N ASP A 33 -10.04 -17.40 -21.90
CA ASP A 33 -9.30 -17.56 -23.15
C ASP A 33 -8.96 -16.21 -23.82
N GLU A 34 -9.87 -15.25 -23.82
CA GLU A 34 -9.60 -13.89 -24.35
C GLU A 34 -8.50 -13.19 -23.54
N LEU A 35 -8.55 -13.28 -22.20
CA LEU A 35 -7.47 -12.76 -21.33
C LEU A 35 -6.12 -13.41 -21.66
N LYS A 36 -6.08 -14.73 -21.74
CA LYS A 36 -4.88 -15.49 -22.11
C LYS A 36 -4.31 -15.06 -23.45
N ASN A 37 -5.16 -14.88 -24.44
CA ASN A 37 -4.74 -14.43 -25.77
C ASN A 37 -4.19 -13.01 -25.73
N TRP A 38 -4.88 -12.09 -25.06
CA TRP A 38 -4.46 -10.70 -24.89
C TRP A 38 -3.09 -10.59 -24.21
N VAL A 39 -2.85 -11.35 -23.12
CA VAL A 39 -1.53 -11.40 -22.45
C VAL A 39 -0.47 -12.04 -23.34
N SER A 40 -0.80 -13.10 -24.07
CA SER A 40 0.16 -13.76 -24.97
C SER A 40 0.64 -12.84 -26.09
N GLU A 41 -0.22 -12.00 -26.64
CA GLU A 41 0.15 -10.96 -27.61
C GLU A 41 1.15 -9.95 -27.01
N ARG A 42 0.95 -9.54 -25.75
CA ARG A 42 1.84 -8.59 -25.04
C ARG A 42 3.21 -9.21 -24.76
N ILE A 43 3.26 -10.47 -24.34
CA ILE A 43 4.52 -11.21 -24.13
C ILE A 43 5.27 -11.34 -25.47
N ALA A 44 4.58 -11.70 -26.56
CA ALA A 44 5.20 -11.79 -27.88
C ALA A 44 5.73 -10.44 -28.38
N ALA A 45 5.02 -9.34 -28.09
CA ALA A 45 5.47 -7.99 -28.41
C ALA A 45 6.70 -7.57 -27.59
N HIS A 46 6.74 -7.95 -26.30
CA HIS A 46 7.93 -7.81 -25.46
C HIS A 46 9.14 -8.52 -26.08
N GLU A 47 8.98 -9.79 -26.43
CA GLU A 47 10.05 -10.59 -27.05
C GLU A 47 10.53 -9.99 -28.39
N SER A 48 9.59 -9.50 -29.20
CA SER A 48 9.90 -8.83 -30.48
C SER A 48 10.70 -7.54 -30.29
N ALA A 49 10.34 -6.73 -29.27
CA ALA A 49 11.07 -5.50 -28.95
C ALA A 49 12.49 -5.80 -28.42
N ILE A 50 12.65 -6.86 -27.61
CA ILE A 50 13.98 -7.31 -27.16
C ILE A 50 14.82 -7.84 -28.34
N ALA A 51 14.23 -8.60 -29.24
CA ALA A 51 14.94 -9.05 -30.45
C ALA A 51 15.39 -7.86 -31.32
N ALA A 52 14.54 -6.85 -31.50
CA ALA A 52 14.88 -5.61 -32.19
C ALA A 52 16.02 -4.84 -31.49
N LEU A 53 15.99 -4.74 -30.17
CA LEU A 53 17.07 -4.16 -29.38
C LEU A 53 18.41 -4.85 -29.65
N LEU A 54 18.43 -6.18 -29.61
CA LEU A 54 19.66 -6.95 -29.81
C LEU A 54 20.20 -6.86 -31.25
N ALA A 55 19.31 -6.63 -32.23
CA ALA A 55 19.65 -6.46 -33.63
C ALA A 55 20.20 -5.08 -33.99
N VAL A 56 20.22 -4.11 -33.06
CA VAL A 56 20.77 -2.76 -33.33
C VAL A 56 22.27 -2.85 -33.61
N GLU A 57 22.69 -2.39 -34.78
CA GLU A 57 24.09 -2.30 -35.21
C GLU A 57 24.65 -0.87 -35.01
N GLY A 58 25.96 -0.78 -34.82
CA GLY A 58 26.66 0.53 -34.66
C GLY A 58 26.54 1.12 -33.28
N VAL A 59 26.51 2.45 -33.22
CA VAL A 59 26.44 3.21 -31.93
C VAL A 59 25.04 3.10 -31.35
N ARG A 60 24.95 2.63 -30.11
CA ARG A 60 23.70 2.57 -29.34
C ARG A 60 23.41 3.91 -28.68
N THR A 61 22.18 4.37 -28.82
CA THR A 61 21.70 5.64 -28.24
C THR A 61 20.39 5.40 -27.48
N PRO A 62 19.93 6.38 -26.67
CA PRO A 62 18.61 6.30 -26.05
C PRO A 62 17.48 6.05 -27.07
N GLU A 63 17.54 6.68 -28.26
CA GLU A 63 16.47 6.60 -29.26
C GLU A 63 16.41 5.23 -29.95
N ASN A 64 17.58 4.63 -30.27
CA ASN A 64 17.62 3.38 -31.04
C ASN A 64 17.71 2.13 -30.18
N SER A 65 18.08 2.24 -28.91
CA SER A 65 18.30 1.09 -28.03
C SER A 65 17.45 1.17 -26.74
N LEU A 66 17.54 2.27 -25.96
CA LEU A 66 16.76 2.38 -24.73
C LEU A 66 15.24 2.41 -25.02
N ARG A 67 14.83 3.05 -26.12
CA ARG A 67 13.41 3.09 -26.51
C ARG A 67 12.85 1.69 -26.81
N LEU A 68 13.63 0.81 -27.43
CA LEU A 68 13.21 -0.57 -27.68
C LEU A 68 13.08 -1.38 -26.38
N TYR A 69 14.00 -1.18 -25.46
CA TYR A 69 13.92 -1.76 -24.12
C TYR A 69 12.68 -1.25 -23.35
N ASP A 70 12.45 0.05 -23.39
CA ASP A 70 11.29 0.67 -22.72
C ASP A 70 9.96 0.17 -23.30
N ILE A 71 9.86 0.00 -24.63
CA ILE A 71 8.70 -0.63 -25.28
C ILE A 71 8.51 -2.08 -24.80
N ALA A 72 9.59 -2.83 -24.62
CA ALA A 72 9.49 -4.18 -24.06
C ALA A 72 8.95 -4.17 -22.62
N LEU A 73 9.36 -3.19 -21.79
CA LEU A 73 8.82 -2.99 -20.43
C LEU A 73 7.36 -2.57 -20.47
N GLU A 74 6.97 -1.64 -21.36
CA GLU A 74 5.57 -1.19 -21.52
C GLU A 74 4.62 -2.39 -21.68
N GLN A 75 4.98 -3.37 -22.50
CA GLN A 75 4.14 -4.54 -22.77
C GLN A 75 4.00 -5.45 -21.54
N LEU A 76 5.08 -5.73 -20.83
CA LEU A 76 5.02 -6.51 -19.59
C LEU A 76 4.29 -5.78 -18.47
N ASN A 77 4.52 -4.47 -18.31
CA ASN A 77 3.87 -3.66 -17.31
C ASN A 77 2.34 -3.60 -17.54
N LEU A 78 1.93 -3.38 -18.80
CA LEU A 78 0.52 -3.34 -19.17
C LEU A 78 -0.17 -4.68 -18.91
N ALA A 79 0.46 -5.79 -19.34
CA ALA A 79 -0.06 -7.13 -19.08
C ALA A 79 -0.14 -7.45 -17.59
N GLY A 80 0.92 -7.15 -16.84
CA GLY A 80 1.01 -7.42 -15.40
C GLY A 80 0.03 -6.62 -14.57
N ALA A 81 -0.11 -5.32 -14.87
CA ALA A 81 -1.05 -4.45 -14.19
C ALA A 81 -2.50 -4.96 -14.35
N GLN A 82 -2.92 -5.29 -15.56
CA GLN A 82 -4.30 -5.70 -15.80
C GLN A 82 -4.57 -7.15 -15.39
N ALA A 83 -3.61 -8.07 -15.49
CA ALA A 83 -3.73 -9.38 -14.88
C ALA A 83 -3.88 -9.26 -13.35
N GLY A 84 -3.12 -8.37 -12.69
CA GLY A 84 -3.24 -8.08 -11.26
C GLY A 84 -4.62 -7.54 -10.88
N VAL A 85 -5.13 -6.55 -11.62
CA VAL A 85 -6.49 -6.03 -11.43
C VAL A 85 -7.53 -7.14 -11.55
N LEU A 86 -7.52 -7.89 -12.65
CA LEU A 86 -8.53 -8.93 -12.91
C LEU A 86 -8.46 -10.08 -11.92
N ASN A 87 -7.28 -10.46 -11.45
CA ASN A 87 -7.13 -11.41 -10.35
C ASN A 87 -7.81 -10.94 -9.06
N SER A 88 -7.75 -9.63 -8.78
CA SER A 88 -8.31 -9.05 -7.54
C SER A 88 -9.81 -8.74 -7.64
N VAL A 89 -10.38 -8.53 -8.84
CA VAL A 89 -11.72 -7.93 -8.94
C VAL A 89 -12.68 -8.62 -9.93
N ALA A 90 -12.23 -9.52 -10.81
CA ALA A 90 -13.11 -10.14 -11.79
C ALA A 90 -14.22 -10.95 -11.10
N ALA A 91 -15.47 -10.74 -11.53
CA ALA A 91 -16.62 -11.47 -10.97
C ALA A 91 -16.57 -12.96 -11.32
N ASP A 92 -16.12 -13.30 -12.54
CA ASP A 92 -15.96 -14.68 -12.97
C ASP A 92 -14.70 -15.31 -12.36
N LYS A 93 -14.89 -16.45 -11.70
CA LYS A 93 -13.79 -17.21 -11.08
C LYS A 93 -12.79 -17.75 -12.12
N GLU A 94 -13.26 -18.18 -13.30
CA GLU A 94 -12.36 -18.69 -14.34
C GLU A 94 -11.44 -17.59 -14.87
N VAL A 95 -11.94 -16.35 -14.97
CA VAL A 95 -11.13 -15.19 -15.33
C VAL A 95 -10.12 -14.85 -14.23
N ARG A 96 -10.51 -14.94 -12.94
CA ARG A 96 -9.56 -14.71 -11.83
C ARG A 96 -8.45 -15.75 -11.80
N ASP A 97 -8.80 -17.04 -11.93
CA ASP A 97 -7.83 -18.13 -11.96
C ASP A 97 -6.85 -17.96 -13.15
N GLN A 98 -7.37 -17.64 -14.34
CA GLN A 98 -6.53 -17.36 -15.50
C GLN A 98 -5.66 -16.14 -15.30
N ALA A 99 -6.16 -15.07 -14.68
CA ALA A 99 -5.38 -13.88 -14.39
C ALA A 99 -4.19 -14.18 -13.45
N GLN A 100 -4.38 -15.08 -12.48
CA GLN A 100 -3.30 -15.56 -11.62
C GLN A 100 -2.23 -16.33 -12.42
N ASP A 101 -2.65 -17.22 -13.33
CA ASP A 101 -1.73 -17.97 -14.18
C ASP A 101 -0.93 -17.03 -15.11
N GLU A 102 -1.61 -16.03 -15.68
CA GLU A 102 -0.96 -15.03 -16.53
C GLU A 102 0.02 -14.15 -15.75
N ALA A 103 -0.32 -13.74 -14.53
CA ALA A 103 0.61 -13.00 -13.67
C ALA A 103 1.90 -13.79 -13.42
N GLN A 104 1.80 -15.11 -13.25
CA GLN A 104 2.98 -15.98 -13.11
C GLN A 104 3.80 -16.03 -14.40
N ARG A 105 3.16 -16.15 -15.57
CA ARG A 105 3.86 -16.14 -16.87
C ARG A 105 4.60 -14.82 -17.11
N ILE A 106 3.97 -13.70 -16.77
CA ILE A 106 4.58 -12.36 -16.90
C ILE A 106 5.78 -12.23 -15.96
N ALA A 107 5.66 -12.70 -14.70
CA ALA A 107 6.77 -12.71 -13.75
C ALA A 107 7.95 -13.55 -14.24
N GLN A 108 7.69 -14.69 -14.88
CA GLN A 108 8.73 -15.52 -15.51
C GLN A 108 9.44 -14.77 -16.65
N ALA A 109 8.68 -14.06 -17.51
CA ALA A 109 9.28 -13.25 -18.58
C ALA A 109 10.14 -12.12 -18.01
N GLY A 110 9.69 -11.44 -16.94
CA GLY A 110 10.45 -10.42 -16.24
C GLY A 110 11.76 -10.96 -15.63
N THR A 111 11.70 -12.14 -14.99
CA THR A 111 12.89 -12.81 -14.45
C THR A 111 13.88 -13.18 -15.57
N ALA A 112 13.40 -13.75 -16.67
CA ALA A 112 14.23 -14.08 -17.82
C ALA A 112 14.91 -12.82 -18.40
N LEU A 113 14.18 -11.70 -18.47
CA LEU A 113 14.73 -10.42 -18.91
C LEU A 113 15.84 -9.94 -17.97
N SER A 114 15.62 -9.94 -16.67
CA SER A 114 16.58 -9.44 -15.66
C SER A 114 17.91 -10.23 -15.61
N LEU A 115 17.91 -11.46 -16.11
CA LEU A 115 19.08 -12.34 -16.21
C LEU A 115 19.67 -12.40 -17.64
N ASN A 116 19.14 -11.61 -18.57
CA ASN A 116 19.60 -11.62 -19.97
C ASN A 116 20.86 -10.77 -20.14
N ARG A 117 22.01 -11.45 -20.28
CA ARG A 117 23.33 -10.83 -20.43
C ARG A 117 23.49 -10.02 -21.72
N GLU A 118 22.86 -10.44 -22.82
CA GLU A 118 22.93 -9.72 -24.09
C GLU A 118 22.21 -8.38 -24.00
N VAL A 119 21.03 -8.36 -23.37
CA VAL A 119 20.28 -7.13 -23.09
C VAL A 119 21.06 -6.21 -22.16
N TYR A 120 21.61 -6.75 -21.07
CA TYR A 120 22.49 -5.98 -20.15
C TYR A 120 23.67 -5.35 -20.91
N GLY A 121 24.34 -6.12 -21.77
CA GLY A 121 25.44 -5.63 -22.61
C GLY A 121 24.99 -4.54 -23.58
N ALA A 122 23.84 -4.70 -24.21
CA ALA A 122 23.25 -3.71 -25.10
C ALA A 122 22.92 -2.39 -24.38
N LEU A 123 22.34 -2.46 -23.20
CA LEU A 123 22.02 -1.28 -22.38
C LEU A 123 23.28 -0.60 -21.83
N SER A 124 24.29 -1.37 -21.42
CA SER A 124 25.56 -0.84 -20.93
C SER A 124 26.37 -0.10 -22.02
N ALA A 125 26.12 -0.39 -23.28
CA ALA A 125 26.79 0.21 -24.42
C ALA A 125 26.09 1.47 -24.98
N ILE A 126 25.02 1.94 -24.33
CA ILE A 126 24.32 3.15 -24.76
C ILE A 126 25.17 4.39 -24.49
N ASP A 127 25.35 5.22 -25.50
CA ASP A 127 25.97 6.54 -25.36
C ASP A 127 25.01 7.52 -24.69
N LEU A 128 25.33 7.89 -23.45
CA LEU A 128 24.56 8.79 -22.62
C LEU A 128 25.11 10.23 -22.61
N SER A 129 26.08 10.56 -23.44
CA SER A 129 26.77 11.87 -23.43
C SER A 129 25.82 13.06 -23.62
N ALA A 130 24.79 12.88 -24.45
CA ALA A 130 23.74 13.89 -24.72
C ALA A 130 22.42 13.61 -24.01
N ALA A 131 22.35 12.57 -23.14
CA ALA A 131 21.12 12.16 -22.49
C ALA A 131 20.68 13.15 -21.38
N SER A 132 19.38 13.23 -21.14
CA SER A 132 18.82 13.94 -19.97
C SER A 132 19.21 13.26 -18.66
N ASP A 133 19.09 13.97 -17.52
CA ASP A 133 19.34 13.37 -16.20
C ASP A 133 18.38 12.21 -15.93
N ALA A 134 17.11 12.35 -16.30
CA ALA A 134 16.12 11.27 -16.17
C ALA A 134 16.48 10.03 -16.99
N THR A 135 16.95 10.21 -18.22
CA THR A 135 17.42 9.11 -19.08
C THR A 135 18.65 8.41 -18.50
N ARG A 136 19.63 9.19 -17.99
CA ARG A 136 20.79 8.64 -17.28
C ARG A 136 20.36 7.84 -16.06
N HIS A 137 19.50 8.41 -15.23
CA HIS A 137 18.96 7.75 -14.04
C HIS A 137 18.24 6.43 -14.39
N PHE A 138 17.42 6.43 -15.45
CA PHE A 138 16.74 5.21 -15.90
C PHE A 138 17.72 4.10 -16.26
N VAL A 139 18.74 4.41 -17.07
CA VAL A 139 19.76 3.43 -17.46
C VAL A 139 20.54 2.95 -16.22
N GLU A 140 20.97 3.85 -15.34
CA GLU A 140 21.73 3.51 -14.12
C GLU A 140 20.93 2.57 -13.19
N ARG A 141 19.66 2.90 -12.92
CA ARG A 141 18.75 2.04 -12.12
C ARG A 141 18.54 0.69 -12.79
N THR A 142 18.28 0.69 -14.08
CA THR A 142 18.09 -0.55 -14.84
C THR A 142 19.33 -1.44 -14.75
N LEU A 143 20.52 -0.90 -15.01
CA LEU A 143 21.77 -1.67 -14.91
C LEU A 143 22.06 -2.12 -13.47
N LEU A 144 21.69 -1.34 -12.45
CA LEU A 144 21.77 -1.77 -11.04
C LEU A 144 20.83 -2.96 -10.79
N SER A 145 19.56 -2.88 -11.23
CA SER A 145 18.59 -3.96 -11.07
C SER A 145 19.09 -5.27 -11.72
N TYR A 146 19.65 -5.21 -12.93
CA TYR A 146 20.25 -6.38 -13.58
C TYR A 146 21.40 -6.99 -12.76
N ARG A 147 22.29 -6.16 -12.19
CA ARG A 147 23.38 -6.66 -11.33
C ARG A 147 22.85 -7.28 -10.04
N LEU A 148 21.84 -6.68 -9.43
CA LEU A 148 21.18 -7.22 -8.22
C LEU A 148 20.41 -8.52 -8.52
N ALA A 149 19.98 -8.74 -9.77
CA ALA A 149 19.44 -10.01 -10.22
C ALA A 149 20.52 -11.07 -10.49
N GLY A 150 21.79 -10.67 -10.70
CA GLY A 150 22.92 -11.58 -10.93
C GLY A 150 23.30 -11.78 -12.39
N VAL A 151 22.97 -10.83 -13.27
CA VAL A 151 23.28 -10.93 -14.73
C VAL A 151 24.77 -11.05 -15.01
N ASP A 152 25.63 -10.53 -14.14
CA ASP A 152 27.10 -10.56 -14.21
C ASP A 152 27.72 -11.91 -13.80
N LYS A 153 26.94 -12.81 -13.20
CA LYS A 153 27.40 -14.13 -12.75
C LYS A 153 27.58 -15.09 -13.95
N ASP A 154 28.34 -16.16 -13.74
CA ASP A 154 28.48 -17.21 -14.73
C ASP A 154 27.16 -17.93 -15.05
N ASP A 155 27.13 -18.71 -16.15
CA ASP A 155 25.89 -19.31 -16.65
C ASP A 155 25.26 -20.31 -15.66
N ALA A 156 26.10 -21.07 -14.94
CA ALA A 156 25.61 -22.03 -13.95
C ALA A 156 24.98 -21.33 -12.76
N THR A 157 25.62 -20.27 -12.26
CA THR A 157 25.10 -19.43 -11.16
C THR A 157 23.79 -18.75 -11.57
N ARG A 158 23.70 -18.20 -12.80
CA ARG A 158 22.45 -17.57 -13.29
C ARG A 158 21.30 -18.59 -13.41
N ALA A 159 21.58 -19.78 -13.92
CA ALA A 159 20.58 -20.85 -13.99
C ALA A 159 20.10 -21.27 -12.60
N HIS A 160 21.00 -21.31 -11.62
CA HIS A 160 20.64 -21.59 -10.23
C HIS A 160 19.84 -20.45 -9.58
N LEU A 161 20.23 -19.20 -9.80
CA LEU A 161 19.47 -18.03 -9.34
C LEU A 161 18.04 -18.03 -9.90
N ASN A 162 17.85 -18.38 -11.18
CA ASN A 162 16.51 -18.50 -11.76
C ASN A 162 15.65 -19.54 -11.00
N GLN A 163 16.20 -20.72 -10.71
CA GLN A 163 15.50 -21.75 -9.94
C GLN A 163 15.16 -21.28 -8.53
N LEU A 164 16.05 -20.53 -7.88
CA LEU A 164 15.80 -19.98 -6.54
C LEU A 164 14.73 -18.90 -6.55
N HIS A 165 14.71 -18.02 -7.55
CA HIS A 165 13.66 -17.02 -7.72
C HIS A 165 12.29 -17.65 -7.98
N GLU A 166 12.21 -18.68 -8.85
CA GLU A 166 10.99 -19.46 -9.05
C GLU A 166 10.51 -20.11 -7.75
N LYS A 167 11.42 -20.73 -7.00
CA LYS A 167 11.11 -21.33 -5.71
C LYS A 167 10.60 -20.28 -4.70
N ALA A 168 11.25 -19.12 -4.58
CA ALA A 168 10.85 -18.05 -3.69
C ALA A 168 9.44 -17.50 -4.05
N THR A 169 9.15 -17.37 -5.35
CA THR A 169 7.83 -16.95 -5.83
C THR A 169 6.75 -17.96 -5.44
N LEU A 170 6.97 -19.25 -5.68
CA LEU A 170 6.02 -20.30 -5.30
C LEU A 170 5.78 -20.36 -3.80
N LEU A 171 6.83 -20.25 -2.98
CA LEU A 171 6.71 -20.21 -1.53
C LEU A 171 5.90 -18.97 -1.06
N SER A 172 6.13 -17.82 -1.67
CA SER A 172 5.42 -16.58 -1.33
C SER A 172 3.93 -16.66 -1.70
N LEU A 173 3.60 -17.20 -2.88
CA LEU A 173 2.22 -17.44 -3.29
C LEU A 173 1.51 -18.42 -2.36
N GLN A 174 2.18 -19.55 -2.01
CA GLN A 174 1.62 -20.54 -1.09
C GLN A 174 1.41 -19.97 0.32
N PHE A 175 2.34 -19.15 0.81
CA PHE A 175 2.21 -18.46 2.09
C PHE A 175 0.99 -17.55 2.12
N SER A 176 0.82 -16.73 1.09
CA SER A 176 -0.32 -15.81 0.97
C SER A 176 -1.64 -16.55 0.85
N ARG A 177 -1.68 -17.61 0.04
CA ARG A 177 -2.85 -18.48 -0.10
C ARG A 177 -3.28 -19.10 1.21
N ASN A 178 -2.32 -19.62 1.98
CA ASN A 178 -2.61 -20.22 3.28
C ASN A 178 -3.20 -19.19 4.28
N ILE A 179 -2.86 -17.90 4.17
CA ILE A 179 -3.47 -16.84 4.99
C ILE A 179 -4.94 -16.64 4.58
N GLN A 180 -5.21 -16.57 3.28
CA GLN A 180 -6.57 -16.36 2.75
C GLN A 180 -7.50 -17.54 3.09
N GLU A 181 -7.04 -18.77 2.83
CA GLU A 181 -7.77 -20.00 3.10
C GLU A 181 -7.83 -20.35 4.59
N GLY A 182 -6.92 -19.81 5.38
CA GLY A 182 -6.78 -20.05 6.82
C GLY A 182 -7.71 -19.24 7.70
N ALA A 183 -8.67 -18.50 7.15
CA ALA A 183 -9.67 -17.79 7.94
C ALA A 183 -10.37 -18.73 8.91
N LYS A 184 -10.41 -18.34 10.20
CA LYS A 184 -11.02 -19.12 11.28
C LYS A 184 -12.33 -18.51 11.71
N THR A 185 -13.16 -19.31 12.34
CA THR A 185 -14.40 -18.86 12.95
C THR A 185 -14.36 -19.07 14.46
N ILE A 186 -15.00 -18.18 15.20
CA ILE A 186 -15.19 -18.26 16.64
C ILE A 186 -16.68 -18.43 16.92
N VAL A 187 -17.02 -19.49 17.64
CA VAL A 187 -18.38 -19.70 18.12
C VAL A 187 -18.56 -18.99 19.45
N VAL A 188 -19.57 -18.13 19.52
CA VAL A 188 -19.99 -17.42 20.74
C VAL A 188 -21.29 -18.02 21.23
N HIS A 189 -21.24 -18.67 22.37
CA HIS A 189 -22.37 -19.41 22.94
C HIS A 189 -23.32 -18.55 23.75
N ASN A 190 -22.83 -17.42 24.29
CA ASN A 190 -23.61 -16.53 25.13
C ASN A 190 -23.59 -15.10 24.50
N ALA A 191 -24.78 -14.56 24.26
CA ALA A 191 -24.96 -13.20 23.72
C ALA A 191 -24.28 -12.13 24.60
N ASP A 192 -24.16 -12.35 25.91
CA ASP A 192 -23.50 -11.39 26.83
C ASP A 192 -22.00 -11.17 26.47
N GLN A 193 -21.37 -12.14 25.80
CA GLN A 193 -19.99 -11.95 25.31
C GLN A 193 -19.88 -10.94 24.17
N LEU A 194 -20.99 -10.62 23.49
CA LEU A 194 -21.08 -9.63 22.44
C LEU A 194 -21.37 -8.22 22.98
N ASP A 195 -21.51 -8.06 24.30
CA ASP A 195 -21.76 -6.78 24.91
C ASP A 195 -20.65 -5.77 24.56
N GLY A 196 -21.05 -4.55 24.22
CA GLY A 196 -20.17 -3.46 23.80
C GLY A 196 -19.99 -3.33 22.29
N LEU A 197 -20.35 -4.37 21.50
CA LEU A 197 -20.26 -4.30 20.02
C LEU A 197 -21.33 -3.32 19.45
N PRO A 198 -21.01 -2.63 18.33
CA PRO A 198 -21.93 -1.72 17.66
C PRO A 198 -23.25 -2.39 17.24
N ALA A 199 -24.34 -1.62 17.26
CA ALA A 199 -25.68 -2.16 16.97
C ALA A 199 -25.81 -2.69 15.53
N ASP A 200 -25.20 -2.04 14.56
CA ASP A 200 -25.15 -2.47 13.16
C ASP A 200 -24.32 -3.75 12.98
N TYR A 201 -23.25 -3.91 13.77
CA TYR A 201 -22.50 -5.17 13.80
C TYR A 201 -23.39 -6.32 14.32
N LEU A 202 -24.09 -6.11 15.43
CA LEU A 202 -24.99 -7.11 16.00
C LEU A 202 -26.14 -7.46 15.06
N ALA A 203 -26.67 -6.49 14.31
CA ALA A 203 -27.75 -6.71 13.34
C ALA A 203 -27.35 -7.65 12.18
N ARG A 204 -26.07 -7.66 11.80
CA ARG A 204 -25.53 -8.54 10.75
C ARG A 204 -25.22 -9.95 11.24
N HIS A 205 -25.04 -10.15 12.54
CA HIS A 205 -24.71 -11.43 13.15
C HIS A 205 -25.92 -12.01 13.88
N THR A 206 -26.73 -12.78 13.16
CA THR A 206 -27.86 -13.50 13.74
C THR A 206 -27.40 -14.85 14.29
N PRO A 207 -27.97 -15.33 15.40
CA PRO A 207 -27.64 -16.65 15.92
C PRO A 207 -28.04 -17.74 14.93
N ASN A 208 -27.23 -18.81 14.85
CA ASN A 208 -27.52 -20.00 14.07
C ASN A 208 -28.67 -20.83 14.71
N CYS A 209 -29.00 -21.99 14.11
CA CYS A 209 -30.08 -22.88 14.59
C CYS A 209 -29.90 -23.37 16.02
N ASP A 210 -28.65 -23.39 16.53
CA ASP A 210 -28.29 -23.79 17.90
C ASP A 210 -28.29 -22.60 18.87
N GLY A 211 -28.64 -21.41 18.41
CA GLY A 211 -28.65 -20.18 19.20
C GLY A 211 -27.26 -19.56 19.40
N HIS A 212 -26.24 -20.00 18.66
CA HIS A 212 -24.87 -19.51 18.74
C HIS A 212 -24.55 -18.50 17.65
N PHE A 213 -23.72 -17.49 17.96
CA PHE A 213 -23.18 -16.57 16.99
C PHE A 213 -21.86 -17.11 16.45
N VAL A 214 -21.60 -16.88 15.17
CA VAL A 214 -20.37 -17.26 14.49
C VAL A 214 -19.70 -16.02 13.96
N LEU A 215 -18.49 -15.73 14.45
CA LEU A 215 -17.66 -14.60 14.04
C LEU A 215 -16.47 -15.10 13.25
N SER A 216 -16.09 -14.41 12.20
CA SER A 216 -14.91 -14.74 11.40
C SER A 216 -13.66 -13.99 11.86
N THR A 217 -12.47 -14.43 11.41
CA THR A 217 -11.23 -13.68 11.57
C THR A 217 -11.01 -12.64 10.46
N ASP A 218 -12.01 -12.38 9.62
CA ASP A 218 -11.93 -11.32 8.62
C ASP A 218 -11.97 -9.94 9.31
N GLN A 219 -11.34 -8.95 8.69
CA GLN A 219 -11.22 -7.60 9.26
C GLN A 219 -12.56 -7.00 9.74
N PRO A 220 -13.67 -7.10 8.97
CA PRO A 220 -14.95 -6.53 9.40
C PRO A 220 -15.53 -7.15 10.67
N ASP A 221 -15.12 -8.37 11.04
CA ASP A 221 -15.52 -9.03 12.28
C ASP A 221 -14.48 -8.85 13.38
N MET A 222 -13.20 -9.04 13.06
CA MET A 222 -12.11 -9.01 14.03
C MET A 222 -11.95 -7.62 14.65
N GLN A 223 -11.93 -6.57 13.83
CA GLN A 223 -11.66 -5.21 14.28
C GLN A 223 -12.69 -4.71 15.33
N PRO A 224 -14.02 -4.82 15.10
CA PRO A 224 -15.00 -4.43 16.11
C PRO A 224 -14.88 -5.23 17.41
N VAL A 225 -14.61 -6.55 17.33
CA VAL A 225 -14.42 -7.38 18.53
C VAL A 225 -13.23 -6.87 19.34
N MET A 226 -12.08 -6.63 18.71
CA MET A 226 -10.86 -6.18 19.39
C MET A 226 -10.99 -4.78 19.98
N THR A 227 -11.87 -3.94 19.41
CA THR A 227 -12.04 -2.53 19.83
C THR A 227 -13.16 -2.33 20.83
N PHE A 228 -14.29 -3.04 20.68
CA PHE A 228 -15.51 -2.72 21.39
C PHE A 228 -16.03 -3.82 22.31
N ALA A 229 -15.74 -5.11 22.04
CA ALA A 229 -16.25 -6.18 22.90
C ALA A 229 -15.74 -6.05 24.34
N LYS A 230 -16.65 -6.08 25.33
CA LYS A 230 -16.27 -6.01 26.75
C LYS A 230 -15.65 -7.32 27.27
N SER A 231 -15.97 -8.45 26.62
CA SER A 231 -15.48 -9.77 27.03
C SER A 231 -13.99 -9.94 26.73
N ASP A 232 -13.16 -10.01 27.78
CA ASP A 232 -11.72 -10.30 27.67
C ASP A 232 -11.49 -11.66 26.99
N ASP A 233 -12.28 -12.68 27.34
CA ASP A 233 -12.21 -14.04 26.74
C ASP A 233 -12.46 -13.99 25.22
N LEU A 234 -13.49 -13.25 24.78
CA LEU A 234 -13.78 -13.14 23.35
C LEU A 234 -12.65 -12.45 22.59
N ARG A 235 -12.10 -11.35 23.14
CA ARG A 235 -10.96 -10.66 22.51
C ARG A 235 -9.72 -11.55 22.42
N GLU A 236 -9.40 -12.30 23.48
CA GLU A 236 -8.24 -13.20 23.50
C GLU A 236 -8.40 -14.35 22.49
N ARG A 237 -9.58 -14.97 22.43
CA ARG A 237 -9.89 -16.00 21.41
C ARG A 237 -9.80 -15.45 20.00
N MET A 238 -10.33 -14.25 19.75
CA MET A 238 -10.25 -13.58 18.45
C MET A 238 -8.80 -13.27 18.08
N PHE A 239 -8.03 -12.71 19.01
CA PHE A 239 -6.61 -12.42 18.83
C PHE A 239 -5.81 -13.66 18.44
N LEU A 240 -5.97 -14.75 19.19
CA LEU A 240 -5.26 -15.99 18.88
C LEU A 240 -5.73 -16.63 17.58
N ALA A 241 -7.03 -16.65 17.32
CA ALA A 241 -7.56 -17.18 16.06
C ALA A 241 -7.00 -16.40 14.87
N TYR A 242 -6.98 -15.07 14.94
CA TYR A 242 -6.44 -14.18 13.90
C TYR A 242 -4.95 -14.41 13.65
N ASN A 243 -4.14 -14.46 14.71
CA ASN A 243 -2.69 -14.60 14.61
C ASN A 243 -2.21 -16.03 14.32
N THR A 244 -3.12 -17.02 14.33
CA THR A 244 -2.80 -18.41 14.00
C THR A 244 -3.50 -18.93 12.74
N ARG A 245 -4.02 -18.02 11.88
CA ARG A 245 -4.82 -18.41 10.68
C ARG A 245 -4.09 -19.42 9.79
N ALA A 246 -2.83 -19.17 9.49
CA ALA A 246 -2.04 -20.02 8.61
C ALA A 246 -1.03 -20.91 9.35
N TYR A 247 -1.10 -20.98 10.68
CA TYR A 247 -0.26 -21.88 11.48
C TYR A 247 -0.91 -23.27 11.59
N PRO A 248 -0.16 -24.39 11.47
CA PRO A 248 1.31 -24.46 11.30
C PRO A 248 1.79 -24.42 9.84
N ALA A 249 0.90 -24.37 8.86
CA ALA A 249 1.25 -24.53 7.44
C ALA A 249 2.36 -23.56 6.99
N ASN A 250 2.28 -22.31 7.40
CA ASN A 250 3.23 -21.27 6.96
C ASN A 250 4.56 -21.27 7.75
N GLN A 251 4.70 -22.04 8.83
CA GLN A 251 5.94 -22.05 9.60
C GLN A 251 7.11 -22.59 8.76
N GLN A 252 6.96 -23.75 8.13
CA GLN A 252 8.01 -24.35 7.31
C GLN A 252 8.20 -23.56 6.00
N ILE A 253 7.11 -23.07 5.40
CA ILE A 253 7.18 -22.24 4.17
C ILE A 253 8.02 -20.99 4.42
N LEU A 254 7.84 -20.32 5.56
CA LEU A 254 8.65 -19.15 5.92
C LEU A 254 10.13 -19.52 6.08
N MET A 255 10.44 -20.60 6.78
CA MET A 255 11.82 -21.07 6.94
C MET A 255 12.48 -21.39 5.58
N ASP A 256 11.76 -22.08 4.71
CA ASP A 256 12.25 -22.40 3.37
C ASP A 256 12.46 -21.16 2.52
N LEU A 257 11.58 -20.15 2.65
CA LEU A 257 11.71 -18.87 1.98
C LEU A 257 12.93 -18.07 2.47
N LEU A 258 13.11 -17.99 3.80
CA LEU A 258 14.27 -17.31 4.40
C LEU A 258 15.59 -17.96 3.94
N ALA A 259 15.66 -19.30 3.94
CA ALA A 259 16.83 -20.04 3.44
C ALA A 259 17.08 -19.77 1.94
N THR A 260 16.02 -19.77 1.13
CA THR A 260 16.12 -19.50 -0.31
C THR A 260 16.62 -18.07 -0.55
N ARG A 261 16.10 -17.08 0.15
CA ARG A 261 16.52 -15.67 0.07
C ARG A 261 17.98 -15.49 0.50
N GLN A 262 18.39 -16.13 1.59
CA GLN A 262 19.78 -16.07 2.04
C GLN A 262 20.75 -16.69 1.01
N GLU A 263 20.36 -17.80 0.37
CA GLU A 263 21.16 -18.42 -0.68
C GLU A 263 21.31 -17.48 -1.90
N ILE A 264 20.22 -16.83 -2.34
CA ILE A 264 20.26 -15.81 -3.40
C ILE A 264 21.23 -14.69 -3.02
N ALA A 265 21.10 -14.11 -1.83
CA ALA A 265 21.96 -13.02 -1.37
C ALA A 265 23.44 -13.44 -1.38
N THR A 266 23.73 -14.64 -0.88
CA THR A 266 25.10 -15.17 -0.84
C THR A 266 25.70 -15.37 -2.24
N LEU A 267 24.94 -15.90 -3.19
CA LEU A 267 25.37 -16.06 -4.59
C LEU A 267 25.65 -14.70 -5.26
N LEU A 268 24.91 -13.68 -4.89
CA LEU A 268 25.08 -12.32 -5.39
C LEU A 268 26.23 -11.57 -4.69
N GLY A 269 26.78 -12.12 -3.59
CA GLY A 269 27.91 -11.53 -2.85
C GLY A 269 27.49 -10.64 -1.68
N PHE A 270 26.23 -10.70 -1.27
CA PHE A 270 25.72 -9.99 -0.10
C PHE A 270 25.81 -10.86 1.17
N SER A 271 26.04 -10.23 2.31
CA SER A 271 26.11 -10.92 3.61
C SER A 271 24.76 -11.43 4.10
N SER A 272 23.67 -10.79 3.68
CA SER A 272 22.30 -11.14 4.05
C SER A 272 21.31 -10.72 2.96
N TRP A 273 20.12 -11.31 3.00
CA TRP A 273 19.01 -10.85 2.15
C TRP A 273 18.63 -9.40 2.42
N ALA A 274 18.64 -8.97 3.68
CA ALA A 274 18.32 -7.59 4.04
C ALA A 274 19.27 -6.58 3.37
N ASN A 275 20.57 -6.90 3.25
CA ASN A 275 21.52 -6.06 2.54
C ASN A 275 21.30 -6.04 1.02
N LEU A 276 20.87 -7.15 0.44
CA LEU A 276 20.49 -7.21 -0.98
C LEU A 276 19.21 -6.39 -1.23
N ALA A 277 18.17 -6.62 -0.43
CA ALA A 277 16.85 -6.00 -0.60
C ALA A 277 16.83 -4.48 -0.33
N THR A 278 17.82 -3.96 0.38
CA THR A 278 17.97 -2.52 0.63
C THR A 278 18.95 -1.82 -0.29
N ALA A 279 19.67 -2.56 -1.14
CA ALA A 279 20.77 -2.01 -1.94
C ALA A 279 20.33 -0.97 -2.99
N ASP A 280 19.10 -1.05 -3.47
CA ASP A 280 18.48 -0.13 -4.42
C ASP A 280 17.45 0.81 -3.79
N GLN A 281 17.36 0.82 -2.45
CA GLN A 281 16.45 1.66 -1.68
C GLN A 281 17.17 2.96 -1.23
N MET A 282 16.40 3.97 -0.77
CA MET A 282 16.95 5.20 -0.20
C MET A 282 17.85 4.91 1.01
N MET A 283 17.50 3.93 1.85
CA MET A 283 18.32 3.50 2.99
C MET A 283 19.64 2.84 2.58
N GLY A 284 19.69 2.13 1.47
CA GLY A 284 20.88 1.59 0.84
C GLY A 284 21.57 0.44 1.60
N SER A 285 21.23 0.15 2.84
CA SER A 285 21.80 -0.95 3.62
C SER A 285 20.98 -1.33 4.86
N ALA A 286 21.07 -2.59 5.30
CA ALA A 286 20.47 -3.07 6.56
C ALA A 286 21.03 -2.30 7.77
N ALA A 287 22.28 -1.87 7.75
CA ALA A 287 22.88 -1.08 8.83
C ALA A 287 22.23 0.31 8.99
N ASN A 288 21.90 0.98 7.90
CA ASN A 288 21.16 2.25 7.94
C ASN A 288 19.74 2.04 8.47
N VAL A 289 19.06 0.96 8.07
CA VAL A 289 17.76 0.58 8.62
C VAL A 289 17.82 0.34 10.12
N ARG A 290 18.85 -0.37 10.63
CA ARG A 290 19.06 -0.56 12.08
C ARG A 290 19.28 0.77 12.82
N SER A 291 20.03 1.68 12.23
CA SER A 291 20.25 3.01 12.80
C SER A 291 18.95 3.82 12.87
N PHE A 292 18.09 3.70 11.86
CA PHE A 292 16.77 4.32 11.85
C PHE A 292 15.84 3.69 12.90
N ILE A 293 15.81 2.36 13.03
CA ILE A 293 15.07 1.63 14.08
C ILE A 293 15.48 2.13 15.48
N ALA A 294 16.76 2.27 15.74
CA ALA A 294 17.25 2.77 17.04
C ALA A 294 16.76 4.20 17.35
N ARG A 295 16.73 5.08 16.35
CA ARG A 295 16.19 6.44 16.51
C ARG A 295 14.69 6.45 16.79
N LEU A 296 13.90 5.61 16.09
CA LEU A 296 12.48 5.47 16.34
C LEU A 296 12.20 4.91 17.76
N GLU A 297 13.01 3.93 18.17
CA GLU A 297 12.90 3.33 19.51
C GLU A 297 13.13 4.37 20.60
N GLU A 298 14.20 5.16 20.48
CA GLU A 298 14.52 6.24 21.42
C GLU A 298 13.39 7.30 21.47
N ALA A 299 12.91 7.73 20.30
CA ALA A 299 11.86 8.74 20.19
C ALA A 299 10.52 8.30 20.78
N SER A 300 10.16 7.01 20.68
CA SER A 300 8.83 6.51 21.05
C SER A 300 8.74 5.89 22.44
N ARG A 301 9.85 5.46 23.04
CA ARG A 301 9.86 4.67 24.30
C ARG A 301 9.12 5.36 25.43
N THR A 302 9.54 6.57 25.80
CA THR A 302 8.97 7.31 26.93
C THR A 302 7.50 7.65 26.71
N GLY A 303 7.12 8.01 25.48
CA GLY A 303 5.74 8.28 25.10
C GLY A 303 4.86 7.03 25.27
N ALA A 304 5.30 5.90 24.74
CA ALA A 304 4.53 4.65 24.82
C ALA A 304 4.38 4.12 26.24
N GLU A 305 5.44 4.19 27.05
CA GLU A 305 5.37 3.83 28.47
C GLU A 305 4.37 4.71 29.26
N ARG A 306 4.35 6.01 28.95
CA ARG A 306 3.42 6.96 29.54
C ARG A 306 1.99 6.67 29.09
N GLU A 307 1.73 6.50 27.79
CA GLU A 307 0.43 6.14 27.25
C GLU A 307 -0.11 4.85 27.90
N TYR A 308 0.71 3.79 27.92
CA TYR A 308 0.35 2.53 28.57
C TYR A 308 0.03 2.71 30.06
N GLY A 309 0.83 3.52 30.78
CA GLY A 309 0.61 3.81 32.20
C GLY A 309 -0.72 4.50 32.45
N MET A 310 -1.08 5.49 31.63
CA MET A 310 -2.34 6.23 31.70
C MET A 310 -3.54 5.30 31.46
N VAL A 311 -3.45 4.45 30.41
CA VAL A 311 -4.50 3.47 30.09
C VAL A 311 -4.62 2.41 31.15
N LEU A 312 -3.52 1.92 31.74
CA LEU A 312 -3.53 0.94 32.81
C LEU A 312 -4.14 1.51 34.11
N GLU A 313 -3.84 2.76 34.45
CA GLU A 313 -4.45 3.41 35.61
C GLU A 313 -5.98 3.55 35.42
N TYR A 314 -6.41 3.93 34.23
CA TYR A 314 -7.83 3.97 33.87
C TYR A 314 -8.49 2.58 33.97
N ALA A 315 -7.86 1.55 33.35
CA ALA A 315 -8.38 0.18 33.35
C ALA A 315 -8.52 -0.38 34.76
N ARG A 316 -7.59 -0.06 35.67
CA ARG A 316 -7.65 -0.46 37.10
C ARG A 316 -8.84 0.18 37.85
N LYS A 317 -9.29 1.36 37.47
CA LYS A 317 -10.51 1.97 38.04
C LYS A 317 -11.76 1.20 37.62
N GLN A 318 -11.77 0.64 36.39
CA GLN A 318 -12.88 -0.16 35.87
C GLN A 318 -12.83 -1.64 36.32
N GLN A 319 -11.62 -2.18 36.42
CA GLN A 319 -11.36 -3.58 36.84
C GLN A 319 -10.37 -3.61 38.03
N PRO A 320 -10.85 -3.43 39.27
CA PRO A 320 -9.98 -3.49 40.44
C PRO A 320 -9.23 -4.84 40.51
N GLY A 321 -7.90 -4.79 40.58
CA GLY A 321 -7.04 -5.97 40.61
C GLY A 321 -6.34 -6.28 39.30
N LEU A 322 -6.63 -5.57 38.23
CA LEU A 322 -5.89 -5.69 36.97
C LEU A 322 -4.41 -5.29 37.17
N LYS A 323 -3.50 -6.23 36.95
CA LYS A 323 -2.05 -6.00 37.15
C LYS A 323 -1.38 -5.48 35.89
N VAL A 324 -1.67 -6.10 34.75
CA VAL A 324 -1.12 -5.81 33.43
C VAL A 324 -2.20 -5.98 32.37
N MET A 325 -2.03 -5.33 31.24
CA MET A 325 -2.87 -5.50 30.08
C MET A 325 -2.13 -6.32 29.02
N ASN A 326 -2.83 -7.20 28.33
CA ASN A 326 -2.26 -8.04 27.27
C ASN A 326 -2.54 -7.50 25.88
N ALA A 327 -1.89 -8.08 24.86
CA ALA A 327 -2.02 -7.68 23.47
C ALA A 327 -3.48 -7.66 22.96
N ALA A 328 -4.34 -8.58 23.40
CA ALA A 328 -5.74 -8.66 22.98
C ALA A 328 -6.60 -7.55 23.60
N SER A 329 -6.18 -6.97 24.71
CA SER A 329 -6.93 -5.90 25.40
C SER A 329 -6.56 -4.48 24.94
N ARG A 330 -5.51 -4.33 24.13
CA ARG A 330 -4.97 -3.04 23.69
C ARG A 330 -6.04 -2.16 23.03
N GLY A 331 -6.66 -2.61 21.94
CA GLY A 331 -7.65 -1.82 21.20
C GLY A 331 -8.81 -1.38 22.07
N TYR A 332 -9.34 -2.29 22.89
CA TYR A 332 -10.44 -2.02 23.81
C TYR A 332 -10.09 -0.92 24.84
N TRP A 333 -8.97 -1.07 25.55
CA TRP A 333 -8.62 -0.12 26.60
C TRP A 333 -8.23 1.26 26.08
N TYR A 334 -7.59 1.32 24.89
CA TYR A 334 -7.35 2.61 24.23
C TYR A 334 -8.66 3.31 23.84
N GLU A 335 -9.63 2.59 23.30
CA GLU A 335 -10.94 3.15 22.94
C GLU A 335 -11.71 3.63 24.19
N GLN A 336 -11.75 2.83 25.27
CA GLN A 336 -12.41 3.22 26.51
C GLN A 336 -11.75 4.47 27.14
N TYR A 337 -10.42 4.52 27.15
CA TYR A 337 -9.68 5.68 27.64
C TYR A 337 -9.98 6.93 26.81
N ARG A 338 -9.97 6.82 25.46
CA ARG A 338 -10.30 7.94 24.57
C ARG A 338 -11.70 8.50 24.82
N ARG A 339 -12.68 7.63 25.03
CA ARG A 339 -14.06 8.04 25.35
C ARG A 339 -14.14 8.87 26.64
N GLU A 340 -13.43 8.48 27.68
CA GLU A 340 -13.45 9.20 28.96
C GLU A 340 -12.54 10.43 28.94
N ALA A 341 -11.28 10.28 28.57
CA ALA A 341 -10.27 11.34 28.69
C ALA A 341 -10.48 12.51 27.72
N PHE A 342 -10.95 12.23 26.51
CA PHE A 342 -11.15 13.24 25.46
C PHE A 342 -12.63 13.54 25.21
N ALA A 343 -13.56 12.88 25.93
CA ALA A 343 -15.00 12.95 25.68
C ALA A 343 -15.32 12.76 24.18
N PHE A 344 -14.63 11.76 23.56
CA PHE A 344 -14.72 11.44 22.16
C PHE A 344 -15.08 9.97 21.96
N ASP A 345 -16.20 9.73 21.31
CA ASP A 345 -16.63 8.42 20.83
C ASP A 345 -16.49 8.40 19.30
N SER A 346 -15.69 7.49 18.77
CA SER A 346 -15.48 7.33 17.31
C SER A 346 -16.78 7.09 16.53
N GLN A 347 -17.80 6.52 17.18
CA GLN A 347 -19.13 6.36 16.59
C GLN A 347 -19.91 7.67 16.46
N SER A 348 -19.58 8.69 17.26
CA SER A 348 -20.28 9.99 17.23
C SER A 348 -19.99 10.83 15.99
N VAL A 349 -18.88 10.59 15.32
CA VAL A 349 -18.49 11.29 14.07
C VAL A 349 -18.95 10.57 12.81
N ARG A 350 -19.24 9.29 12.90
CA ARG A 350 -19.64 8.45 11.76
C ARG A 350 -20.85 9.00 10.98
N PRO A 351 -21.90 9.57 11.61
CA PRO A 351 -23.02 10.19 10.89
C PRO A 351 -22.63 11.37 9.98
N TYR A 352 -21.45 11.94 10.14
CA TYR A 352 -20.94 13.04 9.32
C TYR A 352 -20.14 12.56 8.11
N PHE A 353 -19.91 11.24 7.97
CA PHE A 353 -19.12 10.63 6.91
C PHE A 353 -19.94 9.66 6.04
N PRO A 354 -21.07 10.10 5.42
CA PRO A 354 -21.70 9.30 4.39
C PRO A 354 -20.79 9.20 3.17
N TYR A 355 -20.70 8.01 2.58
CA TYR A 355 -19.74 7.69 1.52
C TYR A 355 -19.69 8.75 0.39
N ALA A 356 -20.85 9.13 -0.15
CA ALA A 356 -20.90 10.08 -1.27
C ALA A 356 -20.31 11.47 -0.95
N GLN A 357 -20.45 11.94 0.30
CA GLN A 357 -19.86 13.21 0.72
C GLN A 357 -18.35 13.07 0.95
N VAL A 358 -17.91 11.93 1.47
CA VAL A 358 -16.47 11.64 1.65
C VAL A 358 -15.80 11.55 0.27
N GLU A 359 -16.37 10.81 -0.68
CA GLU A 359 -15.85 10.75 -2.05
C GLU A 359 -15.68 12.14 -2.64
N GLN A 360 -16.73 12.98 -2.58
CA GLN A 360 -16.65 14.34 -3.09
C GLN A 360 -15.59 15.18 -2.34
N GLY A 361 -15.48 15.01 -1.01
CA GLY A 361 -14.49 15.71 -0.19
C GLY A 361 -13.05 15.34 -0.55
N VAL A 362 -12.77 14.05 -0.82
CA VAL A 362 -11.46 13.57 -1.29
C VAL A 362 -11.15 14.15 -2.67
N LEU A 363 -12.10 14.08 -3.60
CA LEU A 363 -11.94 14.62 -4.96
C LEU A 363 -11.67 16.13 -4.93
N ASP A 364 -12.46 16.90 -4.18
CA ASP A 364 -12.30 18.36 -4.07
C ASP A 364 -10.96 18.75 -3.44
N THR A 365 -10.54 17.99 -2.43
CA THR A 365 -9.25 18.20 -1.75
C THR A 365 -8.09 17.97 -2.71
N ALA A 366 -8.08 16.83 -3.38
CA ALA A 366 -7.03 16.49 -4.33
C ALA A 366 -7.02 17.44 -5.55
N ALA A 367 -8.19 17.79 -6.08
CA ALA A 367 -8.30 18.75 -7.19
C ALA A 367 -7.65 20.09 -6.83
N LYS A 368 -7.92 20.63 -5.64
CA LYS A 368 -7.33 21.89 -5.17
C LYS A 368 -5.84 21.76 -4.87
N LEU A 369 -5.44 20.68 -4.14
CA LEU A 369 -4.05 20.45 -3.75
C LEU A 369 -3.13 20.33 -4.97
N PHE A 370 -3.57 19.54 -5.95
CA PHE A 370 -2.77 19.24 -7.14
C PHE A 370 -3.06 20.17 -8.32
N GLY A 371 -4.06 21.05 -8.23
CA GLY A 371 -4.43 21.95 -9.33
C GLY A 371 -4.90 21.18 -10.56
N VAL A 372 -5.83 20.26 -10.40
CA VAL A 372 -6.43 19.43 -11.46
C VAL A 372 -7.95 19.47 -11.39
N HIS A 373 -8.61 18.98 -12.44
CA HIS A 373 -10.05 18.81 -12.48
C HIS A 373 -10.39 17.35 -12.75
N PHE A 374 -11.39 16.82 -12.05
CA PHE A 374 -11.90 15.46 -12.27
C PHE A 374 -13.24 15.54 -12.99
N LYS A 375 -13.36 14.79 -14.08
CA LYS A 375 -14.57 14.71 -14.89
C LYS A 375 -15.00 13.26 -15.04
N ARG A 376 -16.25 12.93 -14.72
CA ARG A 376 -16.77 11.59 -14.98
C ARG A 376 -16.61 11.24 -16.45
N SER A 377 -16.03 10.07 -16.70
CA SER A 377 -15.81 9.51 -18.03
C SER A 377 -16.90 8.49 -18.36
N SER A 378 -17.19 8.33 -19.67
CA SER A 378 -18.01 7.24 -20.19
C SER A 378 -17.19 6.02 -20.61
N ALA A 379 -15.88 6.01 -20.35
CA ALA A 379 -15.04 4.86 -20.62
C ALA A 379 -15.49 3.67 -19.77
N PRO A 380 -15.47 2.44 -20.32
CA PRO A 380 -15.86 1.26 -19.57
C PRO A 380 -14.83 0.92 -18.50
N GLY A 381 -15.32 0.50 -17.33
CA GLY A 381 -14.50 -0.17 -16.31
C GLY A 381 -14.60 -1.67 -16.43
N TRP A 382 -13.91 -2.39 -15.57
CA TRP A 382 -13.95 -3.86 -15.49
C TRP A 382 -15.21 -4.43 -14.82
N HIS A 383 -16.05 -3.57 -14.24
CA HIS A 383 -17.32 -3.92 -13.62
C HIS A 383 -18.28 -2.72 -13.66
N GLU A 384 -19.59 -2.96 -13.64
CA GLU A 384 -20.63 -1.91 -13.66
C GLU A 384 -20.59 -0.97 -12.45
N ASP A 385 -20.09 -1.44 -11.30
CA ASP A 385 -19.94 -0.66 -10.08
C ASP A 385 -18.72 0.31 -10.14
N VAL A 386 -17.86 0.21 -11.15
CA VAL A 386 -16.65 1.01 -11.25
C VAL A 386 -16.97 2.39 -11.82
N SER A 387 -16.68 3.43 -11.05
CA SER A 387 -16.75 4.80 -11.52
C SER A 387 -15.44 5.20 -12.20
N VAL A 388 -15.52 5.79 -13.39
CA VAL A 388 -14.35 6.22 -14.18
C VAL A 388 -14.28 7.73 -14.23
N PHE A 389 -13.07 8.29 -14.04
CA PHE A 389 -12.84 9.72 -14.09
C PHE A 389 -11.64 10.06 -14.98
N ASP A 390 -11.81 11.04 -15.84
CA ASP A 390 -10.73 11.69 -16.57
C ASP A 390 -10.13 12.81 -15.70
N VAL A 391 -8.79 12.87 -15.65
CA VAL A 391 -8.03 13.90 -14.94
C VAL A 391 -7.58 14.94 -15.93
N LEU A 392 -8.04 16.17 -15.75
CA LEU A 392 -7.66 17.31 -16.58
C LEU A 392 -6.70 18.20 -15.80
N ASP A 393 -5.72 18.78 -16.48
CA ASP A 393 -4.79 19.73 -15.87
C ASP A 393 -5.54 21.01 -15.43
N ILE A 394 -4.82 21.95 -14.82
CA ILE A 394 -5.35 23.20 -14.27
C ILE A 394 -6.09 24.07 -15.31
N ASP A 395 -5.77 23.90 -16.61
CA ASP A 395 -6.49 24.55 -17.72
C ASP A 395 -7.90 24.01 -17.95
N GLY A 396 -8.26 22.88 -17.32
CA GLY A 396 -9.55 22.21 -17.45
C GLY A 396 -9.79 21.53 -18.81
N GLU A 397 -8.80 21.48 -19.68
CA GLU A 397 -8.90 20.98 -21.06
C GLU A 397 -7.88 19.85 -21.35
N THR A 398 -6.65 19.99 -20.86
CA THR A 398 -5.58 19.02 -21.11
C THR A 398 -5.78 17.74 -20.29
N LEU A 399 -6.04 16.64 -20.98
CA LEU A 399 -6.17 15.30 -20.34
C LEU A 399 -4.80 14.80 -19.93
N VAL A 400 -4.60 14.57 -18.62
CA VAL A 400 -3.33 14.11 -18.03
C VAL A 400 -3.37 12.70 -17.46
N GLY A 401 -4.56 12.11 -17.31
CA GLY A 401 -4.70 10.76 -16.81
C GLY A 401 -6.15 10.32 -16.69
N ARG A 402 -6.34 9.07 -16.26
CA ARG A 402 -7.66 8.48 -15.98
C ARG A 402 -7.56 7.63 -14.74
N PHE A 403 -8.61 7.57 -13.93
CA PHE A 403 -8.67 6.65 -12.83
C PHE A 403 -10.02 5.95 -12.67
N TYR A 404 -9.97 4.82 -11.99
CA TYR A 404 -11.08 3.91 -11.74
C TYR A 404 -11.32 3.80 -10.24
N LEU A 405 -12.56 3.98 -9.79
CA LEU A 405 -12.97 3.81 -8.40
C LEU A 405 -13.84 2.56 -8.27
N ASP A 406 -13.26 1.50 -7.76
CA ASP A 406 -13.92 0.25 -7.39
C ASP A 406 -14.01 0.17 -5.86
N MET A 407 -15.03 0.78 -5.28
CA MET A 407 -14.99 1.23 -3.89
C MET A 407 -15.77 0.35 -2.92
N HIS A 408 -16.61 -0.57 -3.39
CA HIS A 408 -17.52 -1.32 -2.54
C HIS A 408 -17.26 -2.82 -2.60
N PRO A 409 -17.54 -3.57 -1.51
CA PRO A 409 -17.38 -5.02 -1.48
C PRO A 409 -18.38 -5.70 -2.43
N ARG A 410 -17.92 -6.78 -3.06
CA ARG A 410 -18.74 -7.72 -3.82
C ARG A 410 -18.10 -9.11 -3.82
N ASP A 411 -18.85 -10.10 -4.27
CA ASP A 411 -18.35 -11.47 -4.39
C ASP A 411 -17.20 -11.55 -5.42
N GLY A 412 -16.17 -12.32 -5.08
CA GLY A 412 -14.99 -12.50 -5.92
C GLY A 412 -13.98 -11.35 -5.89
N LYS A 413 -14.28 -10.23 -5.27
CA LYS A 413 -13.36 -9.10 -5.11
C LYS A 413 -12.48 -9.26 -3.88
N ASP A 414 -11.23 -8.82 -3.98
CA ASP A 414 -10.30 -8.70 -2.84
C ASP A 414 -10.90 -7.79 -1.76
N LYS A 415 -10.71 -8.17 -0.51
CA LYS A 415 -11.27 -7.49 0.67
C LYS A 415 -10.29 -6.53 1.34
N TRP A 416 -9.25 -6.14 0.64
CA TRP A 416 -8.27 -5.15 1.11
C TRP A 416 -8.50 -3.78 0.47
N PHE A 417 -7.60 -2.84 0.73
CA PHE A 417 -7.57 -1.49 0.15
C PHE A 417 -6.26 -1.35 -0.61
N SER A 418 -6.31 -0.87 -1.84
CA SER A 418 -5.11 -0.68 -2.66
C SER A 418 -5.32 0.31 -3.79
N ALA A 419 -4.25 1.04 -4.12
CA ALA A 419 -4.09 1.70 -5.40
C ALA A 419 -3.30 0.78 -6.35
N THR A 420 -3.77 0.64 -7.57
CA THR A 420 -3.17 -0.26 -8.56
C THR A 420 -2.99 0.44 -9.90
N PRO A 421 -1.85 0.28 -10.58
CA PRO A 421 -1.68 0.75 -11.96
C PRO A 421 -2.61 -0.05 -12.88
N VAL A 422 -3.08 0.60 -13.94
CA VAL A 422 -3.88 0.00 -15.02
C VAL A 422 -3.14 0.15 -16.36
N VAL A 423 -2.69 1.37 -16.67
CA VAL A 423 -1.86 1.67 -17.83
C VAL A 423 -0.67 2.51 -17.38
N THR A 424 0.53 2.02 -17.62
CA THR A 424 1.75 2.79 -17.41
C THR A 424 1.81 3.95 -18.40
N GLY A 425 1.80 5.18 -17.89
CA GLY A 425 1.82 6.37 -18.74
C GLY A 425 3.18 6.56 -19.42
N VAL A 426 3.15 6.99 -20.68
CA VAL A 426 4.34 7.41 -21.42
C VAL A 426 3.96 8.64 -22.24
N ARG A 427 4.65 9.73 -22.01
CA ARG A 427 4.35 11.02 -22.64
C ARG A 427 4.23 10.91 -24.16
N GLY A 428 3.06 11.29 -24.69
CA GLY A 428 2.76 11.24 -26.11
C GLY A 428 2.46 9.85 -26.67
N ARG A 429 2.39 8.81 -25.83
CA ARG A 429 2.08 7.42 -26.21
C ARG A 429 0.90 6.85 -25.45
N TYR A 430 1.03 6.72 -24.15
CA TYR A 430 0.02 6.13 -23.27
C TYR A 430 -0.40 7.12 -22.19
N LEU A 431 -1.70 7.27 -22.01
CA LEU A 431 -2.27 7.99 -20.89
C LEU A 431 -2.06 7.18 -19.61
N PRO A 432 -1.54 7.76 -18.51
CA PRO A 432 -1.45 7.03 -17.25
C PRO A 432 -2.85 6.73 -16.71
N GLU A 433 -3.08 5.48 -16.34
CA GLU A 433 -4.32 5.03 -15.74
C GLU A 433 -4.06 4.19 -14.50
N ALA A 434 -4.84 4.44 -13.44
CA ALA A 434 -4.74 3.70 -12.18
C ALA A 434 -6.12 3.53 -11.54
N GLY A 435 -6.27 2.58 -10.63
CA GLY A 435 -7.52 2.31 -9.96
C GLY A 435 -7.37 2.22 -8.46
N LEU A 436 -8.43 2.56 -7.73
CA LEU A 436 -8.60 2.21 -6.33
C LEU A 436 -9.50 0.98 -6.22
N ILE A 437 -9.02 -0.03 -5.51
CA ILE A 437 -9.77 -1.22 -5.16
C ILE A 437 -9.97 -1.18 -3.64
N CYS A 438 -11.18 -0.81 -3.21
CA CYS A 438 -11.52 -0.58 -1.81
C CYS A 438 -12.76 -1.37 -1.40
N ASN A 439 -13.10 -1.36 -0.10
CA ASN A 439 -14.24 -2.10 0.44
C ASN A 439 -15.02 -1.26 1.47
N PHE A 440 -15.31 0.00 1.12
CA PHE A 440 -16.09 0.91 1.96
C PHE A 440 -17.58 0.54 1.97
N PRO A 441 -18.34 0.92 3.02
CA PRO A 441 -19.76 0.69 3.07
C PRO A 441 -20.48 1.20 1.82
N ARG A 442 -21.35 0.36 1.22
CA ARG A 442 -22.11 0.73 0.03
C ARG A 442 -23.34 1.57 0.44
N PRO A 443 -23.55 2.75 -0.18
CA PRO A 443 -24.83 3.43 -0.03
C PRO A 443 -25.91 2.68 -0.80
N GLU A 444 -27.12 2.61 -0.22
CA GLU A 444 -28.29 1.98 -0.84
C GLU A 444 -29.39 3.01 -1.12
N MET A 445 -30.08 2.85 -2.24
CA MET A 445 -31.22 3.63 -2.63
C MET A 445 -32.40 2.72 -2.95
N ASN A 446 -33.61 3.16 -2.63
CA ASN A 446 -34.80 2.47 -3.06
C ASN A 446 -35.12 2.79 -4.54
N GLU A 447 -36.14 2.13 -5.11
CA GLU A 447 -36.59 2.33 -6.49
C GLU A 447 -37.01 3.77 -6.80
N ALA A 448 -37.37 4.57 -5.81
CA ALA A 448 -37.71 6.00 -5.94
C ALA A 448 -36.48 6.92 -5.86
N GLY A 449 -35.26 6.38 -5.75
CA GLY A 449 -34.02 7.16 -5.64
C GLY A 449 -33.79 7.80 -4.25
N VAL A 450 -34.52 7.34 -3.24
CA VAL A 450 -34.32 7.80 -1.87
C VAL A 450 -33.24 6.94 -1.20
N VAL A 451 -32.25 7.59 -0.59
CA VAL A 451 -31.18 6.91 0.14
C VAL A 451 -31.78 6.19 1.35
N THR A 452 -31.62 4.88 1.41
CA THR A 452 -32.07 4.00 2.50
C THR A 452 -30.92 3.63 3.43
N ASP A 453 -29.69 3.56 2.92
CA ASP A 453 -28.45 3.50 3.69
C ASP A 453 -27.47 4.51 3.07
N ALA A 454 -26.88 5.35 3.90
CA ALA A 454 -25.92 6.38 3.45
C ALA A 454 -24.49 5.85 3.29
N GLY A 455 -24.24 4.58 3.58
CA GLY A 455 -22.90 4.00 3.58
C GLY A 455 -21.97 4.72 4.57
N LEU A 456 -22.38 4.82 5.84
CA LEU A 456 -21.64 5.58 6.84
C LEU A 456 -20.27 4.98 7.12
N MET A 457 -19.22 5.75 6.83
CA MET A 457 -17.82 5.35 6.98
C MET A 457 -17.32 5.55 8.42
N GLN A 458 -16.43 4.69 8.88
CA GLN A 458 -15.66 4.90 10.10
C GLN A 458 -14.61 6.01 9.86
N TYR A 459 -14.14 6.64 10.95
CA TYR A 459 -13.04 7.61 10.85
C TYR A 459 -11.82 7.05 10.10
N ASN A 460 -11.41 5.83 10.45
CA ASN A 460 -10.26 5.19 9.81
C ASN A 460 -10.50 4.86 8.32
N ASP A 461 -11.73 4.56 7.91
CA ASP A 461 -12.06 4.34 6.51
C ASP A 461 -11.81 5.62 5.69
N VAL A 462 -12.16 6.78 6.26
CA VAL A 462 -11.93 8.07 5.60
C VAL A 462 -10.42 8.36 5.49
N VAL A 463 -9.64 8.11 6.55
CA VAL A 463 -8.17 8.21 6.52
C VAL A 463 -7.59 7.31 5.44
N THR A 464 -8.04 6.04 5.37
CA THR A 464 -7.60 5.08 4.35
C THR A 464 -7.96 5.59 2.94
N TYR A 465 -9.13 6.20 2.74
CA TYR A 465 -9.47 6.74 1.43
C TYR A 465 -8.52 7.87 1.00
N PHE A 466 -8.18 8.79 1.90
CA PHE A 466 -7.16 9.81 1.63
C PHE A 466 -5.81 9.19 1.32
N HIS A 467 -5.40 8.17 2.06
CA HIS A 467 -4.16 7.42 1.84
C HIS A 467 -4.09 6.83 0.42
N GLU A 468 -5.07 5.99 0.06
CA GLU A 468 -5.10 5.34 -1.25
C GLU A 468 -5.20 6.37 -2.39
N PHE A 469 -5.91 7.48 -2.15
CA PHE A 469 -5.99 8.56 -3.14
C PHE A 469 -4.67 9.29 -3.33
N GLY A 470 -3.80 9.33 -2.32
CA GLY A 470 -2.43 9.83 -2.43
C GLY A 470 -1.59 8.99 -3.40
N HIS A 471 -1.66 7.66 -3.29
CA HIS A 471 -1.05 6.75 -4.26
C HIS A 471 -1.63 6.94 -5.67
N LEU A 472 -2.95 7.03 -5.78
CA LEU A 472 -3.63 7.23 -7.06
C LEU A 472 -3.11 8.49 -7.79
N MET A 473 -3.03 9.61 -7.08
CA MET A 473 -2.54 10.86 -7.66
C MET A 473 -1.05 10.78 -8.03
N HIS A 474 -0.25 10.06 -7.26
CA HIS A 474 1.14 9.79 -7.61
C HIS A 474 1.24 8.96 -8.90
N ALA A 475 0.46 7.89 -9.05
CA ALA A 475 0.41 7.09 -10.28
C ALA A 475 0.04 7.92 -11.50
N ILE A 476 -0.97 8.78 -11.38
CA ILE A 476 -1.51 9.57 -12.49
C ILE A 476 -0.55 10.71 -12.87
N LEU A 477 -0.20 11.57 -11.92
CA LEU A 477 0.61 12.77 -12.22
C LEU A 477 2.09 12.40 -12.46
N GLY A 478 2.62 11.42 -11.76
CA GLY A 478 3.95 10.84 -12.00
C GLY A 478 4.03 9.98 -13.27
N GLY A 479 2.89 9.73 -13.94
CA GLY A 479 2.79 8.95 -15.16
C GLY A 479 3.11 9.73 -16.46
N GLN A 480 3.41 11.02 -16.38
CA GLN A 480 3.72 11.86 -17.54
C GLN A 480 5.22 11.89 -17.87
N THR A 481 5.90 10.76 -17.72
CA THR A 481 7.34 10.61 -17.98
C THR A 481 7.63 10.26 -19.45
N GLU A 482 8.90 10.39 -19.84
CA GLU A 482 9.37 9.99 -21.16
C GLU A 482 9.50 8.47 -21.31
N TRP A 483 9.76 7.77 -20.20
CA TRP A 483 10.07 6.35 -20.13
C TRP A 483 9.08 5.61 -19.24
N ALA A 484 8.56 4.48 -19.72
CA ALA A 484 7.67 3.62 -18.94
C ALA A 484 8.32 3.14 -17.63
N GLY A 485 9.61 2.84 -17.67
CA GLY A 485 10.35 2.42 -16.49
C GLY A 485 10.54 3.49 -15.41
N LEU A 486 10.12 4.74 -15.64
CA LEU A 486 10.14 5.85 -14.67
C LEU A 486 8.74 6.33 -14.28
N SER A 487 7.70 5.70 -14.80
CA SER A 487 6.33 6.20 -14.71
C SER A 487 5.66 5.81 -13.39
N GLY A 488 4.86 6.75 -12.86
CA GLY A 488 3.98 6.51 -11.72
C GLY A 488 4.73 6.09 -10.46
N PHE A 489 4.54 4.85 -10.02
CA PHE A 489 5.15 4.30 -8.80
C PHE A 489 6.62 3.88 -8.93
N ALA A 490 7.30 4.18 -10.03
CA ALA A 490 8.68 3.73 -10.29
C ALA A 490 9.74 4.45 -9.42
N THR A 491 9.43 4.77 -8.18
CA THR A 491 10.36 5.28 -7.16
C THR A 491 11.07 4.12 -6.45
N GLU A 492 11.97 4.44 -5.51
CA GLU A 492 12.43 3.47 -4.53
C GLU A 492 11.26 3.01 -3.65
N GLY A 493 11.27 1.76 -3.21
CA GLY A 493 10.20 1.17 -2.42
C GLY A 493 10.01 1.84 -1.05
N ASP A 494 11.06 2.46 -0.52
CA ASP A 494 11.04 3.25 0.72
C ASP A 494 10.83 4.75 0.49
N PHE A 495 10.09 5.08 -0.59
CA PHE A 495 9.51 6.40 -0.87
C PHE A 495 8.04 6.30 -1.29
N ILE A 496 7.54 5.08 -1.50
CA ILE A 496 6.24 4.84 -2.12
C ILE A 496 5.07 5.31 -1.24
N GLU A 497 5.24 5.27 0.09
CA GLU A 497 4.21 5.67 1.05
C GLU A 497 4.23 7.19 1.38
N VAL A 498 5.21 7.95 0.88
CA VAL A 498 5.29 9.40 1.16
C VAL A 498 4.05 10.14 0.61
N PRO A 499 3.61 9.94 -0.64
CA PRO A 499 2.43 10.63 -1.17
C PRO A 499 1.13 10.26 -0.47
N SER A 500 0.95 9.00 -0.10
CA SER A 500 -0.23 8.49 0.59
C SER A 500 -0.32 9.04 2.01
N GLN A 501 0.75 8.92 2.79
CA GLN A 501 0.81 9.41 4.16
C GLN A 501 0.80 10.94 4.24
N MET A 502 1.26 11.62 3.20
CA MET A 502 1.14 13.07 3.08
C MET A 502 -0.33 13.48 2.98
N LEU A 503 -1.14 12.79 2.18
CA LEU A 503 -2.54 13.14 1.98
C LEU A 503 -3.40 12.86 3.23
N GLU A 504 -3.04 11.88 4.06
CA GLU A 504 -3.67 11.63 5.36
C GLU A 504 -3.64 12.86 6.28
N GLU A 505 -2.54 13.63 6.26
CA GLU A 505 -2.38 14.77 7.19
C GLU A 505 -3.36 15.91 6.88
N PHE A 506 -3.81 16.05 5.61
CA PHE A 506 -4.84 17.04 5.25
C PHE A 506 -6.18 16.74 5.91
N PHE A 507 -6.53 15.47 6.13
CA PHE A 507 -7.78 15.08 6.81
C PHE A 507 -7.87 15.56 8.26
N ARG A 508 -6.82 16.12 8.82
CA ARG A 508 -6.78 16.68 10.19
C ARG A 508 -7.13 18.18 10.24
N ASP A 509 -7.27 18.83 9.10
CA ASP A 509 -7.59 20.26 9.04
C ASP A 509 -9.09 20.52 9.30
N VAL A 510 -9.38 21.50 10.16
CA VAL A 510 -10.75 21.83 10.55
C VAL A 510 -11.55 22.37 9.37
N ALA A 511 -10.97 23.29 8.62
CA ALA A 511 -11.66 23.94 7.51
C ALA A 511 -11.93 22.95 6.39
N LEU A 512 -10.96 22.06 6.13
CA LEU A 512 -11.11 20.99 5.15
C LEU A 512 -12.23 20.03 5.55
N LEU A 513 -12.22 19.51 6.78
CA LEU A 513 -13.28 18.62 7.26
C LEU A 513 -14.66 19.29 7.18
N GLN A 514 -14.79 20.54 7.60
CA GLN A 514 -16.03 21.28 7.53
C GLN A 514 -16.52 21.58 6.12
N SER A 515 -15.66 21.47 5.12
CA SER A 515 -16.05 21.66 3.72
C SER A 515 -16.96 20.54 3.20
N PHE A 516 -16.79 19.31 3.68
CA PHE A 516 -17.56 18.15 3.20
C PHE A 516 -18.27 17.35 4.29
N ALA A 517 -17.74 17.29 5.53
CA ALA A 517 -18.31 16.47 6.61
C ALA A 517 -19.62 17.07 7.13
N ARG A 518 -20.75 16.46 6.76
CA ARG A 518 -22.09 16.87 7.13
C ARG A 518 -22.91 15.69 7.60
N HIS A 519 -23.72 15.90 8.64
CA HIS A 519 -24.60 14.87 9.17
C HIS A 519 -25.60 14.41 8.08
N PHE A 520 -25.67 13.09 7.87
CA PHE A 520 -26.41 12.50 6.75
C PHE A 520 -27.91 12.77 6.76
N GLU A 521 -28.54 12.97 7.95
CA GLU A 521 -29.96 13.26 8.11
C GLU A 521 -30.24 14.77 8.18
N THR A 522 -29.47 15.52 8.98
CA THR A 522 -29.76 16.92 9.28
C THR A 522 -29.05 17.90 8.35
N GLY A 523 -27.97 17.47 7.67
CA GLY A 523 -27.13 18.34 6.86
C GLY A 523 -26.21 19.27 7.67
N GLU A 524 -26.23 19.17 9.00
CA GLU A 524 -25.38 19.98 9.87
C GLU A 524 -23.90 19.69 9.62
N VAL A 525 -23.10 20.75 9.57
CA VAL A 525 -21.64 20.66 9.43
C VAL A 525 -21.04 20.04 10.68
N LEU A 526 -20.03 19.19 10.53
CA LEU A 526 -19.28 18.62 11.66
C LEU A 526 -18.77 19.75 12.58
N PRO A 527 -19.17 19.77 13.86
CA PRO A 527 -18.83 20.85 14.78
C PRO A 527 -17.30 20.94 15.01
N ALA A 528 -16.76 22.15 14.98
CA ALA A 528 -15.32 22.37 15.19
C ALA A 528 -14.83 21.83 16.54
N GLU A 529 -15.67 21.90 17.61
CA GLU A 529 -15.35 21.31 18.90
C GLU A 529 -15.17 19.79 18.82
N LEU A 530 -16.04 19.11 18.05
CA LEU A 530 -15.95 17.66 17.86
C LEU A 530 -14.69 17.29 17.03
N ILE A 531 -14.33 18.12 16.04
CA ILE A 531 -13.07 17.95 15.29
C ILE A 531 -11.85 18.09 16.22
N GLN A 532 -11.86 19.06 17.13
CA GLN A 532 -10.77 19.21 18.09
C GLN A 532 -10.64 18.00 19.03
N LYS A 533 -11.78 17.50 19.54
CA LYS A 533 -11.79 16.25 20.33
C LYS A 533 -11.27 15.06 19.54
N MET A 534 -11.67 14.94 18.28
CA MET A 534 -11.22 13.91 17.34
C MET A 534 -9.70 13.98 17.11
N LYS A 535 -9.15 15.20 16.91
CA LYS A 535 -7.70 15.42 16.75
C LYS A 535 -6.92 14.99 17.97
N LEU A 536 -7.34 15.40 19.17
CA LEU A 536 -6.70 15.04 20.43
C LEU A 536 -6.77 13.54 20.69
N ALA A 537 -7.93 12.93 20.48
CA ALA A 537 -8.12 11.50 20.62
C ALA A 537 -7.28 10.70 19.60
N GLY A 538 -7.12 11.23 18.37
CA GLY A 538 -6.28 10.64 17.34
C GLY A 538 -4.78 10.86 17.55
N ALA A 539 -4.39 11.86 18.35
CA ALA A 539 -3.00 12.07 18.77
C ALA A 539 -2.59 11.08 19.86
N PHE A 540 -3.53 10.66 20.72
CA PHE A 540 -3.26 9.69 21.77
C PHE A 540 -3.06 8.29 21.22
N GLY A 541 -1.96 7.65 21.61
CA GLY A 541 -1.58 6.29 21.17
C GLY A 541 -0.62 6.25 19.98
N ARG A 542 -0.06 7.41 19.57
CA ARG A 542 0.94 7.46 18.48
C ARG A 542 2.25 6.81 18.85
N ALA A 543 2.71 7.01 20.09
CA ALA A 543 3.95 6.40 20.54
C ALA A 543 3.80 4.86 20.63
N ASP A 544 2.66 4.37 21.10
CA ASP A 544 2.31 2.96 21.10
C ASP A 544 2.17 2.40 19.66
N TRP A 545 1.61 3.17 18.71
CA TRP A 545 1.59 2.81 17.30
C TRP A 545 3.02 2.67 16.74
N VAL A 546 3.91 3.62 17.02
CA VAL A 546 5.32 3.56 16.59
C VAL A 546 6.00 2.32 17.17
N ARG A 547 5.76 1.96 18.43
CA ARG A 547 6.28 0.71 19.03
C ARG A 547 5.79 -0.52 18.29
N SER A 548 4.54 -0.50 17.79
CA SER A 548 4.03 -1.60 16.95
C SER A 548 4.71 -1.66 15.60
N GLN A 549 4.94 -0.51 14.96
CA GLN A 549 5.72 -0.45 13.71
C GLN A 549 7.16 -0.94 13.92
N LEU A 550 7.79 -0.56 15.03
CA LEU A 550 9.12 -1.05 15.41
C LEU A 550 9.17 -2.57 15.53
N TYR A 551 8.15 -3.16 16.16
CA TYR A 551 8.07 -4.61 16.30
C TYR A 551 8.03 -5.31 14.93
N TYR A 552 7.16 -4.88 14.03
CA TYR A 552 7.07 -5.45 12.68
C TYR A 552 8.34 -5.20 11.86
N THR A 553 8.87 -3.99 11.92
CA THR A 553 10.11 -3.59 11.22
C THR A 553 11.30 -4.42 11.69
N THR A 554 11.48 -4.54 13.01
CA THR A 554 12.60 -5.29 13.59
C THR A 554 12.48 -6.77 13.29
N LEU A 555 11.28 -7.34 13.41
CA LEU A 555 11.04 -8.75 13.05
C LEU A 555 11.35 -9.01 11.58
N SER A 556 10.84 -8.15 10.69
CA SER A 556 11.08 -8.22 9.25
C SER A 556 12.58 -8.16 8.92
N LEU A 557 13.31 -7.20 9.50
CA LEU A 557 14.75 -7.05 9.30
C LEU A 557 15.54 -8.25 9.88
N ASP A 558 15.29 -8.61 11.14
CA ASP A 558 16.06 -9.63 11.85
C ASP A 558 15.92 -11.01 11.22
N LEU A 559 14.73 -11.36 10.71
CA LEU A 559 14.54 -12.61 10.00
C LEU A 559 15.36 -12.70 8.70
N HIS A 560 15.75 -11.57 8.10
CA HIS A 560 16.44 -11.49 6.82
C HIS A 560 17.90 -11.02 6.90
N ASP A 561 18.37 -10.56 8.08
CA ASP A 561 19.73 -10.04 8.27
C ASP A 561 20.61 -10.99 9.08
N GLN A 562 20.34 -12.27 9.00
CA GLN A 562 21.12 -13.33 9.64
C GLN A 562 21.00 -14.64 8.85
N ASP A 563 21.87 -15.60 9.19
CA ASP A 563 21.73 -16.98 8.70
C ASP A 563 20.42 -17.58 9.26
N PRO A 564 19.49 -18.01 8.42
CA PRO A 564 18.23 -18.58 8.86
C PRO A 564 18.36 -19.97 9.51
N THR A 565 19.55 -20.61 9.45
CA THR A 565 19.76 -21.93 10.00
C THR A 565 19.54 -21.92 11.52
N GLY A 566 18.53 -22.68 11.97
CA GLY A 566 18.24 -22.82 13.40
C GLY A 566 17.49 -21.65 14.03
N ILE A 567 16.92 -20.74 13.23
CA ILE A 567 16.00 -19.72 13.76
C ILE A 567 14.79 -20.41 14.40
N ASP A 568 14.54 -20.06 15.66
CA ASP A 568 13.29 -20.38 16.36
C ASP A 568 12.34 -19.20 16.21
N LEU A 569 11.40 -19.31 15.26
CA LEU A 569 10.44 -18.25 14.95
C LEU A 569 9.59 -17.84 16.15
N ASP A 570 9.18 -18.79 16.99
CA ASP A 570 8.40 -18.54 18.20
C ASP A 570 9.19 -17.70 19.20
N LYS A 571 10.45 -18.09 19.43
CA LYS A 571 11.34 -17.40 20.36
C LYS A 571 11.69 -15.99 19.88
N VAL A 572 12.05 -15.83 18.60
CA VAL A 572 12.38 -14.52 18.03
C VAL A 572 11.18 -13.57 18.11
N THR A 573 10.01 -14.04 17.67
CA THR A 573 8.78 -13.25 17.67
C THR A 573 8.39 -12.81 19.08
N LYS A 574 8.43 -13.73 20.06
CA LYS A 574 8.12 -13.44 21.46
C LYS A 574 9.14 -12.47 22.07
N SER A 575 10.43 -12.74 21.91
CA SER A 575 11.50 -11.92 22.52
C SER A 575 11.47 -10.48 22.00
N LEU A 576 11.26 -10.29 20.70
CA LEU A 576 11.12 -8.95 20.11
C LEU A 576 9.86 -8.23 20.64
N TYR A 577 8.74 -8.93 20.72
CA TYR A 577 7.52 -8.35 21.26
C TYR A 577 7.73 -7.86 22.70
N GLU A 578 8.27 -8.72 23.59
CA GLU A 578 8.52 -8.41 24.99
C GLU A 578 9.53 -7.27 25.21
N SER A 579 10.46 -7.07 24.25
CA SER A 579 11.44 -5.98 24.32
C SER A 579 10.88 -4.63 23.80
N LEU A 580 9.97 -4.67 22.83
CA LEU A 580 9.50 -3.49 22.13
C LEU A 580 8.11 -3.03 22.56
N GLN A 581 7.27 -3.92 23.10
CA GLN A 581 5.88 -3.63 23.45
C GLN A 581 5.66 -3.58 24.96
N PRO A 582 4.90 -2.61 25.47
CA PRO A 582 4.55 -2.57 26.89
C PRO A 582 3.43 -3.57 27.27
N TRP A 583 2.76 -4.16 26.26
CA TRP A 583 1.64 -5.08 26.41
C TRP A 583 2.13 -6.51 26.66
N GLN A 584 1.48 -7.22 27.58
CA GLN A 584 1.86 -8.60 27.88
C GLN A 584 1.65 -9.51 26.67
N TRP A 585 2.66 -10.34 26.38
CA TRP A 585 2.57 -11.40 25.37
C TRP A 585 1.47 -12.40 25.70
N ILE A 586 0.78 -12.89 24.67
CA ILE A 586 -0.21 -13.98 24.80
C ILE A 586 0.42 -15.24 24.23
N GLU A 587 0.52 -16.29 25.08
CA GLU A 587 1.06 -17.57 24.65
C GLU A 587 0.20 -18.19 23.53
N GLY A 588 0.87 -18.79 22.55
CA GLY A 588 0.21 -19.32 21.37
C GLY A 588 0.07 -18.31 20.21
N ASN A 589 0.46 -17.05 20.40
CA ASN A 589 0.57 -16.11 19.29
C ASN A 589 1.63 -16.57 18.27
N ARG A 590 1.23 -16.68 17.00
CA ARG A 590 2.05 -17.14 15.86
C ARG A 590 1.92 -16.16 14.70
N MET A 591 1.93 -14.84 14.98
CA MET A 591 1.65 -13.82 13.99
C MET A 591 2.57 -13.89 12.76
N TYR A 592 3.81 -14.37 12.92
CA TYR A 592 4.74 -14.56 11.80
C TYR A 592 4.17 -15.47 10.70
N ALA A 593 3.31 -16.42 11.04
CA ALA A 593 2.67 -17.32 10.08
C ALA A 593 1.58 -16.63 9.25
N SER A 594 1.10 -15.45 9.70
CA SER A 594 0.05 -14.67 9.03
C SER A 594 0.53 -13.25 8.66
N PHE A 595 1.84 -12.98 8.77
CA PHE A 595 2.43 -11.69 8.45
C PHE A 595 2.77 -11.61 6.95
N GLY A 596 1.76 -11.33 6.13
CA GLY A 596 1.86 -11.32 4.67
C GLY A 596 2.89 -10.34 4.11
N HIS A 597 3.21 -9.25 4.82
CA HIS A 597 4.24 -8.29 4.42
C HIS A 597 5.63 -8.92 4.26
N LEU A 598 5.93 -10.04 4.95
CA LEU A 598 7.18 -10.78 4.73
C LEU A 598 7.34 -11.30 3.29
N MET A 599 6.26 -11.38 2.51
CA MET A 599 6.30 -11.85 1.13
C MET A 599 6.74 -10.74 0.17
N GLY A 600 6.01 -9.64 0.09
CA GLY A 600 6.29 -8.52 -0.81
C GLY A 600 7.37 -7.57 -0.29
N TYR A 601 7.22 -7.11 0.94
CA TYR A 601 8.18 -6.16 1.56
C TYR A 601 9.45 -6.83 2.06
N SER A 602 9.42 -8.14 2.31
CA SER A 602 10.54 -8.92 2.89
C SER A 602 11.14 -8.25 4.14
N SER A 603 12.32 -7.63 4.04
CA SER A 603 13.01 -6.88 5.10
C SER A 603 12.71 -5.37 5.10
N ASN A 604 11.85 -4.88 4.19
CA ASN A 604 11.64 -3.44 3.95
C ASN A 604 10.40 -2.87 4.64
N TYR A 605 9.87 -3.52 5.68
CA TYR A 605 8.71 -3.02 6.43
C TYR A 605 8.96 -1.65 7.11
N TYR A 606 10.23 -1.27 7.28
CA TYR A 606 10.59 0.04 7.83
C TYR A 606 10.05 1.23 7.02
N THR A 607 9.73 1.01 5.76
CA THR A 607 9.25 2.05 4.83
C THR A 607 8.08 2.84 5.42
N TYR A 608 7.09 2.17 6.05
CA TYR A 608 5.94 2.84 6.65
C TYR A 608 6.30 3.91 7.68
N ALA A 609 7.31 3.65 8.51
CA ALA A 609 7.77 4.61 9.50
C ALA A 609 8.74 5.65 8.91
N PHE A 610 9.57 5.25 7.94
CA PHE A 610 10.51 6.14 7.27
C PHE A 610 9.78 7.16 6.40
N ASP A 611 8.84 6.71 5.61
CA ASP A 611 8.03 7.57 4.76
C ASP A 611 7.15 8.52 5.59
N LYS A 612 6.69 8.07 6.79
CA LYS A 612 5.98 8.96 7.72
C LYS A 612 6.84 10.10 8.22
N VAL A 613 8.14 9.88 8.49
CA VAL A 613 9.08 10.95 8.84
C VAL A 613 9.17 11.97 7.70
N ILE A 614 9.32 11.51 6.47
CA ILE A 614 9.39 12.36 5.28
C ILE A 614 8.07 13.11 5.07
N ALA A 615 6.94 12.41 5.11
CA ALA A 615 5.61 12.99 4.89
C ALA A 615 5.29 14.10 5.91
N LEU A 616 5.63 13.91 7.18
CA LEU A 616 5.44 14.93 8.21
C LEU A 616 6.36 16.14 8.02
N ASP A 617 7.61 15.92 7.60
CA ASP A 617 8.55 17.01 7.31
C ASP A 617 8.10 17.79 6.05
N PHE A 618 7.53 17.11 5.05
CA PHE A 618 6.89 17.74 3.91
C PHE A 618 5.66 18.56 4.32
N PHE A 619 4.78 17.97 5.13
CA PHE A 619 3.56 18.64 5.60
C PHE A 619 3.86 19.90 6.42
N ALA A 620 4.93 19.89 7.19
CA ALA A 620 5.39 21.05 7.96
C ALA A 620 5.78 22.29 7.11
N GLN A 621 5.94 22.12 5.77
CA GLN A 621 6.21 23.23 4.85
C GLN A 621 4.92 23.92 4.37
N PHE A 622 3.75 23.34 4.64
CA PHE A 622 2.47 23.90 4.20
C PHE A 622 1.97 24.97 5.16
N ASP A 623 1.40 26.04 4.60
CA ASP A 623 0.79 27.11 5.41
C ASP A 623 -0.51 26.61 6.05
N PRO A 624 -0.58 26.51 7.39
CA PRO A 624 -1.81 26.05 8.07
C PRO A 624 -3.04 26.95 7.80
N ALA A 625 -2.83 28.21 7.41
CA ALA A 625 -3.93 29.11 7.07
C ALA A 625 -4.47 28.91 5.66
N ASN A 626 -3.72 28.23 4.78
CA ASN A 626 -4.08 28.00 3.37
C ASN A 626 -3.44 26.72 2.83
N LEU A 627 -3.76 25.56 3.41
CA LEU A 627 -3.13 24.28 3.12
C LEU A 627 -3.17 23.91 1.63
N LEU A 628 -4.33 24.10 0.97
CA LEU A 628 -4.53 23.63 -0.41
C LEU A 628 -4.09 24.61 -1.48
N GLY A 629 -3.97 25.90 -1.16
CA GLY A 629 -3.67 26.97 -2.14
C GLY A 629 -2.29 27.61 -1.95
N CYS A 630 -1.44 27.05 -1.09
CA CYS A 630 -0.13 27.63 -0.79
C CYS A 630 0.93 27.28 -1.86
N ALA A 631 2.03 28.05 -1.89
CA ALA A 631 3.16 27.78 -2.79
C ALA A 631 3.77 26.37 -2.58
N ALA A 632 3.69 25.84 -1.35
CA ALA A 632 4.15 24.49 -1.03
C ALA A 632 3.35 23.41 -1.79
N ALA A 633 2.03 23.59 -2.00
CA ALA A 633 1.22 22.65 -2.77
C ALA A 633 1.71 22.54 -4.22
N THR A 634 1.93 23.68 -4.88
CA THR A 634 2.49 23.72 -6.25
C THR A 634 3.90 23.13 -6.31
N LYS A 635 4.74 23.43 -5.30
CA LYS A 635 6.10 22.90 -5.23
C LYS A 635 6.07 21.38 -5.01
N TYR A 636 5.19 20.88 -4.14
CA TYR A 636 5.02 19.46 -3.86
C TYR A 636 4.59 18.70 -5.14
N ARG A 637 3.56 19.18 -5.84
CA ARG A 637 3.16 18.62 -7.13
C ARG A 637 4.35 18.50 -8.08
N LYS A 638 5.11 19.59 -8.28
CA LYS A 638 6.18 19.66 -9.30
C LYS A 638 7.47 18.95 -8.90
N ALA A 639 7.91 19.07 -7.66
CA ALA A 639 9.19 18.54 -7.22
C ALA A 639 9.12 17.06 -6.79
N VAL A 640 7.92 16.56 -6.46
CA VAL A 640 7.72 15.20 -5.95
C VAL A 640 6.76 14.43 -6.85
N ILE A 641 5.49 14.79 -6.88
CA ILE A 641 4.43 13.97 -7.48
C ILE A 641 4.62 13.78 -8.99
N GLU A 642 4.86 14.85 -9.73
CA GLU A 642 5.04 14.80 -11.20
C GLU A 642 6.36 14.15 -11.63
N GLN A 643 7.26 13.86 -10.67
CA GLN A 643 8.54 13.26 -11.01
C GLN A 643 8.43 11.75 -11.27
N GLY A 644 7.44 11.07 -10.69
CA GLY A 644 7.41 9.61 -10.73
C GLY A 644 8.75 9.04 -10.27
N GLY A 645 9.33 8.12 -11.03
CA GLY A 645 10.67 7.59 -10.80
C GLY A 645 11.79 8.28 -11.55
N SER A 646 11.59 9.51 -12.09
CA SER A 646 12.58 10.18 -12.93
C SER A 646 13.82 10.69 -12.18
N ARG A 647 13.77 10.67 -10.84
CA ARG A 647 14.85 11.08 -9.92
C ARG A 647 14.91 10.15 -8.71
N PRO A 648 16.06 10.01 -8.07
CA PRO A 648 16.15 9.36 -6.77
C PRO A 648 15.22 10.03 -5.74
N GLY A 649 14.57 9.25 -4.87
CA GLY A 649 13.70 9.75 -3.81
C GLY A 649 14.39 10.76 -2.91
N ARG A 650 15.65 10.51 -2.53
CA ARG A 650 16.47 11.46 -1.77
C ARG A 650 16.68 12.81 -2.49
N GLN A 651 16.74 12.80 -3.83
CA GLN A 651 16.83 14.05 -4.59
C GLN A 651 15.49 14.79 -4.57
N MET A 652 14.36 14.07 -4.69
CA MET A 652 13.03 14.67 -4.57
C MET A 652 12.80 15.31 -3.19
N VAL A 653 13.26 14.66 -2.12
CA VAL A 653 13.24 15.21 -0.75
C VAL A 653 14.02 16.55 -0.70
N ARG A 654 15.25 16.58 -1.23
CA ARG A 654 16.09 17.79 -1.27
C ARG A 654 15.49 18.89 -2.16
N ASP A 655 14.92 18.54 -3.30
CA ASP A 655 14.28 19.50 -4.21
C ASP A 655 13.07 20.18 -3.55
N PHE A 656 12.32 19.44 -2.72
CA PHE A 656 11.19 19.99 -2.00
C PHE A 656 11.59 20.70 -0.71
N LEU A 657 12.41 20.10 0.16
CA LEU A 657 12.78 20.69 1.45
C LEU A 657 13.95 21.70 1.37
N GLY A 658 14.82 21.58 0.37
CA GLY A 658 16.12 22.29 0.31
C GLY A 658 17.21 21.66 1.20
N ARG A 659 16.95 20.50 1.81
CA ARG A 659 17.80 19.72 2.71
C ARG A 659 17.36 18.26 2.72
N ASP A 660 18.10 17.40 3.42
CA ASP A 660 17.61 16.06 3.74
C ASP A 660 16.48 16.12 4.78
N GLU A 661 15.72 15.03 4.92
CA GLU A 661 14.63 14.89 5.89
C GLU A 661 15.13 15.00 7.35
N GLU A 662 14.33 15.62 8.20
CA GLU A 662 14.60 15.78 9.62
C GLU A 662 13.53 15.13 10.49
N PHE A 663 13.93 14.71 11.70
CA PHE A 663 13.04 14.06 12.66
C PHE A 663 12.20 15.04 13.49
N SER A 664 12.41 16.35 13.36
CA SER A 664 11.75 17.37 14.20
C SER A 664 10.22 17.31 14.08
N ALA A 665 9.70 17.33 12.84
CA ALA A 665 8.26 17.25 12.61
C ALA A 665 7.65 15.94 13.13
N PHE A 666 8.36 14.82 13.00
CA PHE A 666 7.93 13.54 13.56
C PHE A 666 7.93 13.55 15.09
N SER A 667 8.92 14.16 15.72
CA SER A 667 8.99 14.32 17.18
C SER A 667 7.86 15.20 17.71
N ASP A 668 7.55 16.31 17.03
CA ASP A 668 6.44 17.18 17.35
C ASP A 668 5.09 16.43 17.20
N TRP A 669 4.93 15.66 16.14
CA TRP A 669 3.77 14.81 15.92
C TRP A 669 3.58 13.76 17.02
N LEU A 670 4.65 13.11 17.48
CA LEU A 670 4.60 12.17 18.60
C LEU A 670 4.17 12.81 19.92
N ASN A 671 4.53 14.08 20.13
CA ASN A 671 4.32 14.78 21.39
C ASN A 671 3.11 15.72 21.37
N GLU A 672 2.34 15.78 20.29
CA GLU A 672 1.23 16.72 20.10
C GLU A 672 0.19 16.65 21.23
N GLU A 673 -0.16 15.46 21.70
CA GLU A 673 -1.12 15.26 22.76
C GLU A 673 -0.64 15.79 24.13
N PHE A 674 0.68 15.68 24.38
CA PHE A 674 1.28 16.10 25.65
C PHE A 674 1.42 17.62 25.73
N ALA A 675 1.66 18.28 24.60
CA ALA A 675 1.64 19.74 24.51
C ALA A 675 0.25 20.29 24.82
N ALA A 676 -0.81 19.65 24.33
CA ALA A 676 -2.20 20.04 24.61
C ALA A 676 -2.63 19.78 26.07
N ALA A 677 -2.10 18.75 26.73
CA ALA A 677 -2.36 18.45 28.14
C ALA A 677 -1.68 19.44 29.10
N GLY A 678 -0.47 19.94 28.76
CA GLY A 678 0.25 20.94 29.54
C GLY A 678 -0.42 22.32 29.57
N THR A 679 -1.33 22.63 28.68
CA THR A 679 -2.14 23.85 28.66
C THR A 679 -3.41 23.76 29.52
N ARG A 680 -3.69 22.59 30.11
CA ARG A 680 -4.87 22.34 31.00
C ARG A 680 -4.51 22.14 32.48
N ALA A 681 -3.23 22.27 32.88
CA ALA A 681 -2.77 22.19 34.28
C ALA A 681 -2.75 23.55 34.99
#